data_84c868bf0606fe24819330bc410a85f5
#
_entry.id   84c868bf0606fe24819330bc410a85f5
#
_cell.length_a   1.000
_cell.length_b   1.000
_cell.length_c   1.000
_cell.angle_alpha   90.00
_cell.angle_beta   90.00
_cell.angle_gamma   90.00
#
_symmetry.space_group_name_H-M   'P 1'
#
loop_
_entity.id
_entity.type
_entity.pdbx_description
1 polymer ?
#
loop_
_entity_poly.entity_id
_entity_poly.type
_entity_poly.pdbx_seq_one_letter_code
_entity_poly.pdbx_strand_id
1 'polypeptide(L)'
;MSKIQHYVKGQWTEGKEEGVPIFDAITGEVISNIAIEGLDIPEILQYGRTKGGEVLRKMTFQERGNMLKKLAFYLTKRKNEFYDLSYRTGATRLDSWIDIEGGFGNLFANASLRKLFPNQLYHVEGDAIDLSKGGRFMAHHIMVPKKGVAVHINAFNFPVWGMLEKCAVNWMAGVPAVVLPAPSSSYLAEAVARVMIDSGILPDGALQIINGTIQNILNTVESQDVVTFTGSAAIGRILKAHPRIIQEAVPFTMEADSLNASILGEDAVPGTLEFDLFIKEVKKEMTVKAGQKCTAIRRIIVPINLVEDVQISLGKALDKITIGDPRLKDVRMGSLISKQQVEAVRNSVEDISKEATLVYGSLDTIETIGADAKKGAFVSPILFRADNPLENSVIHEREAFGPVSTIMPYNNLEEAITLAQMGKGSLVSSIVTNDDKIAKEYVLNAASHHGRILVLNRESAKESTGHGSPLPSLTHGGPGRAGGGEEMGGIRGIKHYLQRTAIQGSPSILTEITGIYQPNSRYKEAAQHPFKYHWEDIQPGMSLKTHKRTFTDTDIINFANVTWDHFYAHTDITSLEGSIFEKRTAHGYFIISAAAGLFVYPNKGPVSANYGLEECRFLRPLYHNDTVYVRLTCKQKVDRDVLSAEHPSGIVKWFVEVFDAEDELVAVATILTMVQKKQETFVEITDNKLLECLANLQEAATPNWGIMTPQHMLEHLEFMYRVASGENKEVTVVTPENILEKVHHSLYNYKPFPKNSNFPLIEKDTLVKLEHADFKKAIKKFLEAREEYKTFFKEHPEAKLNNFVFGELNKYEWYLLERKHLNHHFNQFNLI
;
A
#
# COMPACT_ATOMS: atom_id res chain seq x y z
N MET A 1 16.46 -29.87 -20.94
CA MET A 1 15.40 -29.29 -20.10
C MET A 1 15.57 -27.79 -20.06
N SER A 2 14.48 -27.04 -19.94
CA SER A 2 14.57 -25.57 -19.76
C SER A 2 15.18 -25.24 -18.40
N LYS A 3 15.97 -24.16 -18.32
CA LYS A 3 16.48 -23.63 -17.05
C LYS A 3 15.60 -22.47 -16.61
N ILE A 4 15.45 -22.31 -15.30
CA ILE A 4 14.88 -21.11 -14.70
C ILE A 4 15.87 -19.96 -14.90
N GLN A 5 15.39 -18.85 -15.44
CA GLN A 5 16.20 -17.67 -15.70
C GLN A 5 16.23 -16.71 -14.52
N HIS A 6 17.29 -15.95 -14.38
CA HIS A 6 17.41 -14.80 -13.47
C HIS A 6 17.14 -13.53 -14.24
N TYR A 7 16.53 -12.54 -13.59
CA TYR A 7 16.48 -11.19 -14.15
C TYR A 7 17.42 -10.29 -13.37
N VAL A 8 18.57 -10.00 -13.94
CA VAL A 8 19.64 -9.25 -13.32
C VAL A 8 20.23 -8.24 -14.29
N LYS A 9 20.54 -7.04 -13.80
CA LYS A 9 21.12 -5.94 -14.60
C LYS A 9 20.32 -5.61 -15.87
N GLY A 10 18.97 -5.67 -15.78
CA GLY A 10 18.07 -5.39 -16.87
C GLY A 10 17.92 -6.50 -17.92
N GLN A 11 18.46 -7.71 -17.67
CA GLN A 11 18.46 -8.81 -18.64
C GLN A 11 18.07 -10.14 -18.00
N TRP A 12 17.40 -10.99 -18.77
CA TRP A 12 17.17 -12.40 -18.45
C TRP A 12 18.42 -13.21 -18.78
N THR A 13 18.96 -13.92 -17.79
CA THR A 13 20.18 -14.72 -17.91
C THR A 13 19.99 -16.11 -17.30
N GLU A 14 20.78 -17.08 -17.79
CA GLU A 14 20.85 -18.45 -17.25
C GLU A 14 22.19 -18.67 -16.56
N GLY A 15 22.21 -19.49 -15.51
CA GLY A 15 23.48 -19.98 -14.95
C GLY A 15 24.20 -20.91 -15.91
N LYS A 16 25.53 -20.96 -15.78
CA LYS A 16 26.42 -21.69 -16.72
C LYS A 16 26.44 -23.21 -16.53
N GLU A 17 26.21 -23.69 -15.31
CA GLU A 17 26.17 -25.11 -14.92
C GLU A 17 24.85 -25.79 -15.36
N GLU A 18 24.77 -27.13 -15.26
CA GLU A 18 23.54 -27.89 -15.55
C GLU A 18 22.42 -27.56 -14.57
N GLY A 19 22.78 -27.31 -13.32
CA GLY A 19 21.85 -26.87 -12.26
C GLY A 19 21.18 -28.00 -11.50
N VAL A 20 20.37 -27.63 -10.51
CA VAL A 20 19.63 -28.54 -9.62
C VAL A 20 18.20 -28.67 -10.12
N PRO A 21 17.63 -29.90 -10.23
CA PRO A 21 16.28 -30.11 -10.69
C PRO A 21 15.22 -29.61 -9.68
N ILE A 22 14.15 -29.08 -10.23
CA ILE A 22 12.92 -28.72 -9.52
C ILE A 22 11.83 -29.69 -9.91
N PHE A 23 11.07 -30.16 -8.94
CA PHE A 23 10.07 -31.20 -9.14
C PHE A 23 8.64 -30.66 -8.99
N ASP A 24 7.74 -31.20 -9.78
CA ASP A 24 6.30 -31.09 -9.61
C ASP A 24 5.88 -31.84 -8.34
N ALA A 25 5.27 -31.17 -7.39
CA ALA A 25 4.91 -31.73 -6.10
C ALA A 25 3.83 -32.82 -6.17
N ILE A 26 3.04 -32.84 -7.26
CA ILE A 26 1.94 -33.80 -7.48
C ILE A 26 2.41 -35.06 -8.18
N THR A 27 3.25 -34.90 -9.23
CA THR A 27 3.67 -36.02 -10.08
C THR A 27 5.07 -36.52 -9.75
N GLY A 28 5.91 -35.73 -9.07
CA GLY A 28 7.33 -36.00 -8.84
C GLY A 28 8.20 -35.87 -10.09
N GLU A 29 7.67 -35.39 -11.20
CA GLU A 29 8.42 -35.16 -12.43
C GLU A 29 9.24 -33.87 -12.37
N VAL A 30 10.36 -33.82 -13.10
CA VAL A 30 11.21 -32.63 -13.18
C VAL A 30 10.51 -31.57 -14.04
N ILE A 31 10.30 -30.39 -13.48
CA ILE A 31 9.75 -29.22 -14.19
C ILE A 31 10.85 -28.50 -14.96
N SER A 32 11.96 -28.19 -14.30
CA SER A 32 13.07 -27.39 -14.82
C SER A 32 14.31 -27.55 -13.95
N ASN A 33 15.43 -26.93 -14.34
CA ASN A 33 16.63 -26.86 -13.53
C ASN A 33 16.96 -25.43 -13.12
N ILE A 34 17.59 -25.25 -11.95
CA ILE A 34 18.14 -23.96 -11.47
C ILE A 34 19.66 -24.05 -11.45
N ALA A 35 20.32 -23.08 -12.09
CA ALA A 35 21.76 -22.93 -12.11
C ALA A 35 22.14 -21.50 -11.74
N ILE A 36 23.09 -21.29 -10.84
CA ILE A 36 23.49 -19.97 -10.32
C ILE A 36 24.94 -19.58 -10.68
N GLU A 37 25.73 -20.48 -11.22
CA GLU A 37 27.12 -20.23 -11.57
C GLU A 37 27.25 -19.14 -12.63
N GLY A 38 28.22 -18.23 -12.42
CA GLY A 38 28.50 -17.12 -13.33
C GLY A 38 27.76 -15.83 -13.04
N LEU A 39 26.97 -15.77 -11.96
CA LEU A 39 26.35 -14.53 -11.49
C LEU A 39 27.34 -13.69 -10.69
N ASP A 40 27.53 -12.43 -11.09
CA ASP A 40 28.32 -11.44 -10.36
C ASP A 40 27.45 -10.72 -9.33
N ILE A 41 27.41 -11.26 -8.10
CA ILE A 41 26.54 -10.76 -7.04
C ILE A 41 26.87 -9.32 -6.64
N PRO A 42 28.16 -8.92 -6.44
CA PRO A 42 28.51 -7.52 -6.19
C PRO A 42 27.94 -6.55 -7.23
N GLU A 43 28.09 -6.88 -8.52
CA GLU A 43 27.61 -6.03 -9.61
C GLU A 43 26.09 -5.98 -9.67
N ILE A 44 25.39 -7.09 -9.37
CA ILE A 44 23.92 -7.14 -9.31
C ILE A 44 23.40 -6.22 -8.21
N LEU A 45 23.97 -6.28 -6.98
CA LEU A 45 23.56 -5.38 -5.90
C LEU A 45 23.86 -3.93 -6.24
N GLN A 46 25.05 -3.66 -6.81
CA GLN A 46 25.44 -2.31 -7.22
C GLN A 46 24.53 -1.74 -8.30
N TYR A 47 24.08 -2.54 -9.26
CA TYR A 47 23.11 -2.14 -10.28
C TYR A 47 21.76 -1.71 -9.65
N GLY A 48 21.27 -2.48 -8.67
CA GLY A 48 20.09 -2.09 -7.92
C GLY A 48 20.27 -0.75 -7.21
N ARG A 49 21.38 -0.57 -6.45
CA ARG A 49 21.68 0.67 -5.71
C ARG A 49 21.74 1.89 -6.61
N THR A 50 22.39 1.78 -7.76
CA THR A 50 22.62 2.90 -8.69
C THR A 50 21.44 3.10 -9.65
N LYS A 51 21.09 2.12 -10.47
CA LYS A 51 20.05 2.29 -11.49
C LYS A 51 18.64 2.35 -10.88
N GLY A 52 18.20 1.30 -10.22
CA GLY A 52 16.85 1.22 -9.65
C GLY A 52 16.63 2.25 -8.55
N GLY A 53 17.60 2.35 -7.63
CA GLY A 53 17.52 3.27 -6.51
C GLY A 53 17.53 4.73 -6.92
N GLU A 54 18.29 5.13 -7.93
CA GLU A 54 18.32 6.52 -8.40
C GLU A 54 16.96 6.96 -8.95
N VAL A 55 16.31 6.13 -9.74
CA VAL A 55 15.00 6.45 -10.31
C VAL A 55 13.91 6.46 -9.24
N LEU A 56 13.84 5.42 -8.40
CA LEU A 56 12.81 5.32 -7.35
C LEU A 56 12.90 6.45 -6.33
N ARG A 57 14.11 6.89 -5.95
CA ARG A 57 14.30 8.03 -5.02
C ARG A 57 13.92 9.38 -5.60
N LYS A 58 13.90 9.53 -6.93
CA LYS A 58 13.40 10.73 -7.61
C LYS A 58 11.88 10.80 -7.72
N MET A 59 11.19 9.69 -7.47
CA MET A 59 9.74 9.63 -7.44
C MET A 59 9.20 10.04 -6.06
N THR A 60 8.11 10.79 -6.04
CA THR A 60 7.37 11.08 -4.80
C THR A 60 6.64 9.83 -4.27
N PHE A 61 6.19 9.86 -3.00
CA PHE A 61 5.35 8.78 -2.46
C PHE A 61 4.07 8.57 -3.27
N GLN A 62 3.50 9.64 -3.83
CA GLN A 62 2.30 9.55 -4.68
C GLN A 62 2.60 8.82 -5.99
N GLU A 63 3.72 9.15 -6.66
CA GLU A 63 4.13 8.51 -7.91
C GLU A 63 4.44 7.02 -7.71
N ARG A 64 5.18 6.67 -6.64
CA ARG A 64 5.47 5.27 -6.27
C ARG A 64 4.19 4.49 -5.97
N GLY A 65 3.27 5.07 -5.19
CA GLY A 65 1.97 4.45 -4.93
C GLY A 65 1.13 4.24 -6.19
N ASN A 66 1.16 5.19 -7.13
CA ASN A 66 0.46 5.06 -8.41
C ASN A 66 1.12 4.01 -9.32
N MET A 67 2.45 3.87 -9.29
CA MET A 67 3.18 2.79 -9.94
C MET A 67 2.71 1.42 -9.42
N LEU A 68 2.67 1.23 -8.09
CA LEU A 68 2.16 -0.01 -7.48
C LEU A 68 0.72 -0.32 -7.90
N LYS A 69 -0.14 0.70 -7.89
CA LYS A 69 -1.55 0.55 -8.30
C LYS A 69 -1.67 0.09 -9.75
N LYS A 70 -0.90 0.68 -10.67
CA LYS A 70 -0.88 0.29 -12.08
C LYS A 70 -0.41 -1.15 -12.25
N LEU A 71 0.66 -1.53 -11.53
CA LEU A 71 1.20 -2.88 -11.55
C LEU A 71 0.18 -3.91 -11.04
N ALA A 72 -0.51 -3.62 -9.93
CA ALA A 72 -1.55 -4.49 -9.39
C ALA A 72 -2.70 -4.73 -10.37
N PHE A 73 -3.16 -3.68 -11.06
CA PHE A 73 -4.18 -3.83 -12.11
C PHE A 73 -3.69 -4.66 -13.30
N TYR A 74 -2.44 -4.47 -13.72
CA TYR A 74 -1.87 -5.21 -14.83
C TYR A 74 -1.78 -6.72 -14.51
N LEU A 75 -1.26 -7.06 -13.32
CA LEU A 75 -1.17 -8.44 -12.85
C LEU A 75 -2.55 -9.10 -12.67
N THR A 76 -3.52 -8.36 -12.12
CA THR A 76 -4.90 -8.86 -11.92
C THR A 76 -5.55 -9.30 -13.24
N LYS A 77 -5.31 -8.59 -14.33
CA LYS A 77 -5.82 -8.97 -15.65
C LYS A 77 -5.20 -10.27 -16.19
N ARG A 78 -4.01 -10.62 -15.73
CA ARG A 78 -3.24 -11.77 -16.20
C ARG A 78 -3.18 -12.92 -15.17
N LYS A 79 -3.92 -12.84 -14.09
CA LYS A 79 -3.87 -13.79 -12.96
C LYS A 79 -4.02 -15.26 -13.37
N ASN A 80 -4.80 -15.55 -14.40
CA ASN A 80 -5.05 -16.93 -14.84
C ASN A 80 -3.79 -17.62 -15.37
N GLU A 81 -2.79 -16.89 -15.84
CA GLU A 81 -1.51 -17.42 -16.31
C GLU A 81 -0.71 -18.09 -15.19
N PHE A 82 -0.97 -17.76 -13.93
CA PHE A 82 -0.21 -18.23 -12.78
C PHE A 82 -0.85 -19.44 -12.07
N TYR A 83 -2.15 -19.66 -12.25
CA TYR A 83 -2.84 -20.75 -11.52
C TYR A 83 -2.31 -22.13 -11.90
N ASP A 84 -2.07 -22.41 -13.17
CA ASP A 84 -1.56 -23.71 -13.64
C ASP A 84 -0.14 -24.00 -13.11
N LEU A 85 0.68 -22.95 -12.96
CA LEU A 85 1.99 -23.06 -12.33
C LEU A 85 1.85 -23.28 -10.82
N SER A 86 0.92 -22.59 -10.17
CA SER A 86 0.70 -22.71 -8.74
C SER A 86 0.25 -24.12 -8.33
N TYR A 87 -0.59 -24.78 -9.14
CA TYR A 87 -1.00 -26.19 -8.87
C TYR A 87 0.18 -27.13 -8.74
N ARG A 88 1.27 -26.93 -9.48
CA ARG A 88 2.48 -27.76 -9.40
C ARG A 88 3.19 -27.69 -8.03
N THR A 89 2.88 -26.66 -7.21
CA THR A 89 3.35 -26.55 -5.82
C THR A 89 2.50 -27.38 -4.83
N GLY A 90 1.52 -28.13 -5.30
CA GLY A 90 0.53 -28.79 -4.47
C GLY A 90 -0.63 -27.88 -4.01
N ALA A 91 -0.67 -26.63 -4.46
CA ALA A 91 -1.69 -25.66 -4.06
C ALA A 91 -3.05 -25.99 -4.68
N THR A 92 -4.12 -25.99 -3.88
CA THR A 92 -5.49 -26.03 -4.38
C THR A 92 -5.88 -24.70 -5.03
N ARG A 93 -7.05 -24.62 -5.65
CA ARG A 93 -7.58 -23.36 -6.19
C ARG A 93 -7.68 -22.26 -5.12
N LEU A 94 -8.08 -22.62 -3.90
CA LEU A 94 -8.16 -21.69 -2.78
C LEU A 94 -6.76 -21.21 -2.34
N ASP A 95 -5.81 -22.15 -2.22
CA ASP A 95 -4.44 -21.83 -1.84
C ASP A 95 -3.77 -20.90 -2.88
N SER A 96 -4.00 -21.21 -4.17
CA SER A 96 -3.50 -20.38 -5.28
C SER A 96 -4.13 -18.98 -5.29
N TRP A 97 -5.40 -18.87 -4.96
CA TRP A 97 -6.10 -17.59 -4.82
C TRP A 97 -5.49 -16.74 -3.69
N ILE A 98 -5.23 -17.37 -2.53
CA ILE A 98 -4.57 -16.69 -1.40
C ILE A 98 -3.20 -16.17 -1.82
N ASP A 99 -2.38 -16.97 -2.47
CA ASP A 99 -1.03 -16.61 -2.87
C ASP A 99 -1.03 -15.54 -3.96
N ILE A 100 -1.72 -15.77 -5.07
CA ILE A 100 -1.67 -14.94 -6.28
C ILE A 100 -2.47 -13.64 -6.07
N GLU A 101 -3.78 -13.77 -5.82
CA GLU A 101 -4.63 -12.58 -5.71
C GLU A 101 -4.42 -11.84 -4.39
N GLY A 102 -4.08 -12.55 -3.32
CA GLY A 102 -3.65 -11.93 -2.07
C GLY A 102 -2.33 -11.17 -2.22
N GLY A 103 -1.36 -11.70 -2.99
CA GLY A 103 -0.14 -10.98 -3.35
C GLY A 103 -0.43 -9.68 -4.11
N PHE A 104 -1.34 -9.70 -5.10
CA PHE A 104 -1.78 -8.48 -5.80
C PHE A 104 -2.52 -7.52 -4.85
N GLY A 105 -3.28 -8.06 -3.90
CA GLY A 105 -3.92 -7.29 -2.83
C GLY A 105 -2.93 -6.48 -1.99
N ASN A 106 -1.74 -7.02 -1.71
CA ASN A 106 -0.66 -6.29 -1.03
C ASN A 106 -0.19 -5.06 -1.82
N LEU A 107 -0.08 -5.17 -3.15
CA LEU A 107 0.25 -4.02 -4.00
C LEU A 107 -0.82 -2.93 -3.91
N PHE A 108 -2.12 -3.28 -3.97
CA PHE A 108 -3.22 -2.33 -3.82
C PHE A 108 -3.24 -1.67 -2.44
N ALA A 109 -3.07 -2.46 -1.38
CA ALA A 109 -3.07 -1.95 -0.01
C ALA A 109 -1.93 -0.95 0.21
N ASN A 110 -0.70 -1.32 -0.15
CA ASN A 110 0.46 -0.44 -0.02
C ASN A 110 0.36 0.79 -0.94
N ALA A 111 -0.17 0.64 -2.17
CA ALA A 111 -0.45 1.76 -3.05
C ALA A 111 -1.41 2.78 -2.40
N SER A 112 -2.39 2.32 -1.61
CA SER A 112 -3.34 3.19 -0.92
C SER A 112 -2.69 4.02 0.19
N LEU A 113 -1.61 3.53 0.80
CA LEU A 113 -0.86 4.22 1.86
C LEU A 113 -0.21 5.52 1.38
N ARG A 114 -0.04 5.73 0.07
CA ARG A 114 0.44 7.01 -0.48
C ARG A 114 -0.38 8.21 0.03
N LYS A 115 -1.65 7.99 0.39
CA LYS A 115 -2.54 9.04 0.93
C LYS A 115 -2.14 9.53 2.31
N LEU A 116 -1.34 8.75 3.03
CA LEU A 116 -0.84 9.05 4.38
C LEU A 116 0.55 9.69 4.35
N PHE A 117 1.16 9.78 3.17
CA PHE A 117 2.43 10.46 2.94
C PHE A 117 2.23 11.73 2.13
N PRO A 118 3.08 12.76 2.33
CA PRO A 118 3.05 13.94 1.49
C PRO A 118 3.44 13.62 0.04
N ASN A 119 3.03 14.45 -0.91
CA ASN A 119 3.51 14.34 -2.28
C ASN A 119 4.93 14.90 -2.41
N GLN A 120 5.87 14.28 -1.70
CA GLN A 120 7.26 14.66 -1.57
C GLN A 120 8.17 13.43 -1.64
N LEU A 121 9.48 13.66 -1.70
CA LEU A 121 10.50 12.62 -1.76
C LEU A 121 10.85 12.05 -0.38
N TYR A 122 10.50 12.75 0.69
CA TYR A 122 10.78 12.42 2.10
C TYR A 122 9.53 12.56 2.95
N HIS A 123 9.56 11.99 4.15
CA HIS A 123 8.49 12.07 5.13
C HIS A 123 8.97 12.81 6.38
N VAL A 124 8.17 13.73 6.88
CA VAL A 124 8.37 14.41 8.16
C VAL A 124 7.58 13.67 9.23
N GLU A 125 8.25 13.21 10.29
CA GLU A 125 7.64 12.33 11.28
C GLU A 125 7.34 13.06 12.59
N GLY A 126 6.08 13.02 12.99
CA GLY A 126 5.60 13.60 14.26
C GLY A 126 5.62 15.13 14.27
N ASP A 127 5.62 15.68 15.47
CA ASP A 127 5.67 17.12 15.70
C ASP A 127 7.09 17.58 15.99
N ALA A 128 7.35 18.88 15.81
CA ALA A 128 8.60 19.47 16.21
C ALA A 128 8.73 19.50 17.74
N ILE A 129 9.95 19.39 18.24
CA ILE A 129 10.28 19.34 19.66
C ILE A 129 11.02 20.61 20.03
N ASP A 130 10.51 21.36 21.00
CA ASP A 130 11.22 22.51 21.56
C ASP A 130 12.40 22.05 22.40
N LEU A 131 13.61 22.52 22.05
CA LEU A 131 14.85 22.24 22.77
C LEU A 131 15.33 23.40 23.62
N SER A 132 14.65 24.56 23.54
CA SER A 132 14.97 25.75 24.35
C SER A 132 13.72 26.41 24.90
N LYS A 133 13.81 27.00 26.10
CA LYS A 133 12.68 27.68 26.77
C LYS A 133 12.08 28.82 25.94
N GLY A 134 12.84 29.44 25.07
CA GLY A 134 12.38 30.53 24.20
C GLY A 134 11.86 30.09 22.83
N GLY A 135 11.76 28.78 22.57
CA GLY A 135 11.28 28.25 21.29
C GLY A 135 12.12 28.69 20.07
N ARG A 136 13.40 29.05 20.25
CA ARG A 136 14.31 29.50 19.19
C ARG A 136 15.24 28.42 18.66
N PHE A 137 15.27 27.27 19.36
CA PHE A 137 16.03 26.09 18.98
C PHE A 137 15.15 24.87 19.14
N MET A 138 14.93 24.16 18.05
CA MET A 138 13.97 23.06 17.93
C MET A 138 14.60 21.86 17.21
N ALA A 139 13.96 20.72 17.31
CA ALA A 139 14.28 19.54 16.52
C ALA A 139 13.04 19.01 15.80
N HIS A 140 13.28 18.32 14.67
CA HIS A 140 12.28 17.54 13.97
C HIS A 140 12.90 16.27 13.38
N HIS A 141 12.10 15.25 13.09
CA HIS A 141 12.58 14.06 12.44
C HIS A 141 12.14 14.05 10.97
N ILE A 142 13.10 13.77 10.08
CA ILE A 142 12.83 13.47 8.68
C ILE A 142 13.19 12.03 8.37
N MET A 143 12.50 11.45 7.41
CA MET A 143 12.76 10.10 6.92
C MET A 143 12.94 10.15 5.41
N VAL A 144 14.10 9.68 4.95
CA VAL A 144 14.47 9.64 3.53
C VAL A 144 14.69 8.20 3.06
N PRO A 145 14.45 7.85 1.79
CA PRO A 145 14.75 6.51 1.28
C PRO A 145 16.22 6.13 1.53
N LYS A 146 16.45 4.90 2.01
CA LYS A 146 17.81 4.34 2.10
C LYS A 146 18.43 4.26 0.70
N LYS A 147 19.74 4.38 0.59
CA LYS A 147 20.48 4.35 -0.68
C LYS A 147 20.87 2.95 -1.13
N GLY A 148 20.54 1.93 -0.34
CA GLY A 148 20.83 0.52 -0.61
C GLY A 148 19.77 -0.18 -1.45
N VAL A 149 19.79 -1.50 -1.37
CA VAL A 149 18.77 -2.42 -1.94
C VAL A 149 18.08 -3.21 -0.82
N ALA A 150 16.86 -3.64 -1.08
CA ALA A 150 16.14 -4.60 -0.25
C ALA A 150 16.41 -6.03 -0.77
N VAL A 151 17.12 -6.83 -0.01
CA VAL A 151 17.40 -8.23 -0.33
C VAL A 151 16.37 -9.10 0.36
N HIS A 152 15.50 -9.76 -0.41
CA HIS A 152 14.41 -10.59 0.08
C HIS A 152 14.69 -12.08 -0.14
N ILE A 153 14.98 -12.81 0.93
CA ILE A 153 15.14 -14.26 0.92
C ILE A 153 13.82 -14.89 1.35
N ASN A 154 13.06 -15.42 0.37
CA ASN A 154 11.67 -15.81 0.55
C ASN A 154 11.48 -17.31 0.75
N ALA A 155 10.43 -17.69 1.47
CA ALA A 155 9.99 -19.07 1.64
C ALA A 155 9.24 -19.61 0.42
N PHE A 156 9.04 -20.92 0.39
CA PHE A 156 8.42 -21.64 -0.72
C PHE A 156 6.88 -21.65 -0.71
N ASN A 157 6.26 -21.43 0.43
CA ASN A 157 4.85 -21.75 0.64
C ASN A 157 3.89 -20.79 -0.07
N PHE A 158 4.21 -19.49 -0.12
CA PHE A 158 3.46 -18.45 -0.82
C PHE A 158 4.40 -17.58 -1.66
N PRO A 159 4.92 -18.10 -2.79
CA PRO A 159 5.98 -17.42 -3.56
C PRO A 159 5.56 -16.10 -4.17
N VAL A 160 4.29 -15.93 -4.56
CA VAL A 160 3.77 -14.68 -5.13
C VAL A 160 3.46 -13.69 -4.02
N TRP A 161 2.71 -14.11 -3.00
CA TRP A 161 2.42 -13.28 -1.83
C TRP A 161 3.71 -12.79 -1.17
N GLY A 162 4.62 -13.71 -0.78
CA GLY A 162 5.85 -13.39 -0.05
C GLY A 162 6.79 -12.47 -0.83
N MET A 163 6.81 -12.55 -2.16
CA MET A 163 7.54 -11.59 -2.99
C MET A 163 6.87 -10.21 -2.98
N LEU A 164 5.57 -10.16 -3.25
CA LEU A 164 4.88 -8.88 -3.49
C LEU A 164 4.58 -8.11 -2.20
N GLU A 165 4.35 -8.78 -1.07
CA GLU A 165 4.18 -8.10 0.21
C GLU A 165 5.41 -7.29 0.61
N LYS A 166 6.62 -7.83 0.35
CA LYS A 166 7.89 -7.18 0.66
C LYS A 166 8.23 -6.11 -0.38
N CYS A 167 8.14 -6.46 -1.67
CA CYS A 167 8.42 -5.52 -2.76
C CYS A 167 7.50 -4.30 -2.75
N ALA A 168 6.21 -4.46 -2.40
CA ALA A 168 5.28 -3.34 -2.31
C ALA A 168 5.75 -2.29 -1.30
N VAL A 169 6.28 -2.73 -0.17
CA VAL A 169 6.73 -1.88 0.94
C VAL A 169 8.02 -1.14 0.58
N ASN A 170 9.05 -1.86 0.11
CA ASN A 170 10.34 -1.22 -0.25
C ASN A 170 10.21 -0.30 -1.47
N TRP A 171 9.41 -0.66 -2.49
CA TRP A 171 9.16 0.26 -3.62
C TRP A 171 8.39 1.50 -3.18
N MET A 172 7.42 1.37 -2.26
CA MET A 172 6.74 2.53 -1.69
C MET A 172 7.69 3.45 -0.93
N ALA A 173 8.70 2.89 -0.26
CA ALA A 173 9.77 3.63 0.38
C ALA A 173 10.80 4.22 -0.61
N GLY A 174 10.85 3.75 -1.86
CA GLY A 174 11.81 4.22 -2.87
C GLY A 174 13.13 3.43 -2.89
N VAL A 175 13.10 2.18 -2.42
CA VAL A 175 14.24 1.26 -2.38
C VAL A 175 14.01 0.12 -3.38
N PRO A 176 14.98 -0.22 -4.25
CA PRO A 176 14.86 -1.33 -5.21
C PRO A 176 14.97 -2.70 -4.52
N ALA A 177 14.42 -3.73 -5.14
CA ALA A 177 14.39 -5.09 -4.62
C ALA A 177 15.34 -6.03 -5.37
N VAL A 178 16.00 -6.90 -4.61
CA VAL A 178 16.68 -8.10 -5.10
C VAL A 178 16.02 -9.30 -4.40
N VAL A 179 15.27 -10.09 -5.15
CA VAL A 179 14.45 -11.18 -4.62
C VAL A 179 15.12 -12.52 -4.86
N LEU A 180 15.20 -13.34 -3.83
CA LEU A 180 15.66 -14.72 -3.84
C LEU A 180 14.48 -15.63 -3.47
N PRO A 181 13.69 -16.12 -4.43
CA PRO A 181 12.64 -17.09 -4.17
C PRO A 181 13.23 -18.43 -3.71
N ALA A 182 12.48 -19.15 -2.89
CA ALA A 182 12.86 -20.52 -2.56
C ALA A 182 12.93 -21.40 -3.85
N PRO A 183 13.95 -22.23 -4.03
CA PRO A 183 14.16 -23.01 -5.26
C PRO A 183 12.94 -23.79 -5.71
N SER A 184 12.27 -24.50 -4.78
CA SER A 184 11.15 -25.40 -5.08
C SER A 184 9.89 -24.72 -5.68
N SER A 185 9.76 -23.40 -5.55
CA SER A 185 8.63 -22.60 -6.09
C SER A 185 9.09 -21.45 -6.99
N SER A 186 10.38 -21.39 -7.32
CA SER A 186 10.98 -20.26 -8.06
C SER A 186 10.41 -20.06 -9.46
N TYR A 187 9.97 -21.11 -10.15
CA TYR A 187 9.33 -21.04 -11.47
C TYR A 187 8.05 -20.18 -11.47
N LEU A 188 7.30 -20.19 -10.37
CA LEU A 188 6.11 -19.34 -10.23
C LEU A 188 6.50 -17.88 -9.95
N ALA A 189 7.50 -17.66 -9.10
CA ALA A 189 8.02 -16.31 -8.83
C ALA A 189 8.66 -15.70 -10.10
N GLU A 190 9.43 -16.48 -10.89
CA GLU A 190 9.97 -16.06 -12.17
C GLU A 190 8.87 -15.65 -13.14
N ALA A 191 7.81 -16.46 -13.29
CA ALA A 191 6.70 -16.16 -14.20
C ALA A 191 6.01 -14.84 -13.84
N VAL A 192 5.77 -14.58 -12.56
CA VAL A 192 5.21 -13.31 -12.10
C VAL A 192 6.17 -12.15 -12.35
N ALA A 193 7.47 -12.33 -12.03
CA ALA A 193 8.49 -11.31 -12.28
C ALA A 193 8.59 -10.97 -13.77
N ARG A 194 8.50 -11.96 -14.65
CA ARG A 194 8.52 -11.77 -16.12
C ARG A 194 7.37 -10.87 -16.55
N VAL A 195 6.17 -11.16 -16.10
CA VAL A 195 4.99 -10.34 -16.40
C VAL A 195 5.12 -8.92 -15.83
N MET A 196 5.72 -8.75 -14.64
CA MET A 196 5.99 -7.42 -14.08
C MET A 196 6.98 -6.62 -14.93
N ILE A 197 8.07 -7.23 -15.37
CA ILE A 197 9.09 -6.59 -16.21
C ILE A 197 8.52 -6.24 -17.59
N ASP A 198 7.84 -7.19 -18.24
CA ASP A 198 7.23 -6.99 -19.57
C ASP A 198 6.16 -5.89 -19.58
N SER A 199 5.59 -5.56 -18.42
CA SER A 199 4.62 -4.46 -18.30
C SER A 199 5.24 -3.07 -18.57
N GLY A 200 6.54 -2.92 -18.42
CA GLY A 200 7.24 -1.62 -18.49
C GLY A 200 6.83 -0.62 -17.39
N ILE A 201 6.09 -1.06 -16.36
CA ILE A 201 5.62 -0.19 -15.27
C ILE A 201 6.72 0.06 -14.24
N LEU A 202 7.52 -0.96 -13.94
CA LEU A 202 8.66 -0.84 -13.03
C LEU A 202 9.83 -0.17 -13.74
N PRO A 203 10.50 0.81 -13.11
CA PRO A 203 11.75 1.35 -13.63
C PRO A 203 12.85 0.27 -13.73
N ASP A 204 13.76 0.44 -14.67
CA ASP A 204 14.94 -0.43 -14.77
C ASP A 204 15.72 -0.47 -13.46
N GLY A 205 16.11 -1.67 -13.02
CA GLY A 205 16.81 -1.91 -11.76
C GLY A 205 15.94 -1.86 -10.50
N ALA A 206 14.63 -1.55 -10.60
CA ALA A 206 13.73 -1.56 -9.46
C ALA A 206 13.45 -2.98 -8.92
N LEU A 207 13.52 -3.98 -9.80
CA LEU A 207 13.40 -5.40 -9.46
C LEU A 207 14.55 -6.17 -10.10
N GLN A 208 15.17 -7.03 -9.32
CA GLN A 208 16.02 -8.11 -9.79
C GLN A 208 15.58 -9.40 -9.10
N ILE A 209 15.62 -10.51 -9.79
CA ILE A 209 15.27 -11.83 -9.23
C ILE A 209 16.40 -12.82 -9.52
N ILE A 210 16.86 -13.50 -8.47
CA ILE A 210 17.90 -14.49 -8.53
C ILE A 210 17.31 -15.81 -8.04
N ASN A 211 17.10 -16.74 -8.96
CA ASN A 211 16.52 -18.04 -8.66
C ASN A 211 17.63 -19.01 -8.23
N GLY A 212 17.47 -19.63 -7.06
CA GLY A 212 18.43 -20.56 -6.49
C GLY A 212 19.00 -20.12 -5.14
N THR A 213 19.77 -20.98 -4.52
CA THR A 213 20.36 -20.72 -3.20
C THR A 213 21.75 -20.09 -3.36
N ILE A 214 21.86 -18.81 -3.01
CA ILE A 214 23.12 -18.08 -3.03
C ILE A 214 23.64 -17.95 -1.61
N GLN A 215 24.66 -18.74 -1.27
CA GLN A 215 25.25 -18.75 0.06
C GLN A 215 26.01 -17.47 0.41
N ASN A 216 26.53 -16.75 -0.59
CA ASN A 216 27.44 -15.63 -0.41
C ASN A 216 26.83 -14.24 -0.70
N ILE A 217 25.53 -14.14 -0.93
CA ILE A 217 24.89 -12.84 -1.19
C ILE A 217 25.13 -11.84 -0.06
N LEU A 218 25.15 -12.31 1.18
CA LEU A 218 25.38 -11.47 2.36
C LEU A 218 26.82 -10.94 2.47
N ASN A 219 27.79 -11.51 1.74
CA ASN A 219 29.18 -11.01 1.74
C ASN A 219 29.32 -9.60 1.18
N THR A 220 28.31 -9.13 0.41
CA THR A 220 28.36 -7.88 -0.36
C THR A 220 27.33 -6.86 0.05
N VAL A 221 26.53 -7.16 1.08
CA VAL A 221 25.58 -6.19 1.63
C VAL A 221 26.30 -5.07 2.36
N GLU A 222 25.70 -3.89 2.35
CA GLU A 222 26.23 -2.66 2.94
C GLU A 222 25.25 -2.06 3.95
N SER A 223 25.70 -1.14 4.78
CA SER A 223 24.92 -0.51 5.86
C SER A 223 23.59 0.13 5.43
N GLN A 224 23.47 0.52 4.17
CA GLN A 224 22.25 1.11 3.62
C GLN A 224 21.28 0.07 3.01
N ASP A 225 21.71 -1.19 2.88
CA ASP A 225 20.84 -2.28 2.43
C ASP A 225 19.91 -2.72 3.58
N VAL A 226 18.86 -3.45 3.22
CA VAL A 226 17.96 -4.10 4.18
C VAL A 226 17.81 -5.54 3.75
N VAL A 227 18.02 -6.48 4.67
CA VAL A 227 17.82 -7.91 4.40
C VAL A 227 16.58 -8.40 5.12
N THR A 228 15.71 -9.10 4.40
CA THR A 228 14.58 -9.81 4.98
C THR A 228 14.70 -11.30 4.69
N PHE A 229 14.35 -12.10 5.66
CA PHE A 229 14.37 -13.55 5.57
C PHE A 229 13.06 -14.14 6.06
N THR A 230 12.45 -15.01 5.27
CA THR A 230 11.33 -15.86 5.68
C THR A 230 11.70 -17.32 5.47
N GLY A 231 11.67 -18.12 6.53
CA GLY A 231 12.03 -19.53 6.46
C GLY A 231 12.25 -20.17 7.84
N SER A 232 13.05 -21.23 7.90
CA SER A 232 13.29 -21.93 9.18
C SER A 232 14.15 -21.10 10.15
N ALA A 233 13.86 -21.20 11.45
CA ALA A 233 14.64 -20.52 12.48
C ALA A 233 16.13 -20.91 12.47
N ALA A 234 16.44 -22.14 12.08
CA ALA A 234 17.84 -22.62 11.99
C ALA A 234 18.61 -21.82 10.93
N ILE A 235 18.08 -21.70 9.72
CA ILE A 235 18.70 -20.93 8.63
C ILE A 235 18.70 -19.45 8.98
N GLY A 236 17.58 -18.92 9.50
CA GLY A 236 17.48 -17.51 9.87
C GLY A 236 18.54 -17.09 10.89
N ARG A 237 18.84 -17.93 11.88
CA ARG A 237 19.91 -17.68 12.86
C ARG A 237 21.28 -17.63 12.21
N ILE A 238 21.58 -18.52 11.28
CA ILE A 238 22.86 -18.53 10.54
C ILE A 238 23.00 -17.22 9.74
N LEU A 239 21.96 -16.84 9.01
CA LEU A 239 21.99 -15.61 8.20
C LEU A 239 22.08 -14.35 9.07
N LYS A 240 21.32 -14.29 10.17
CA LYS A 240 21.32 -13.14 11.09
C LYS A 240 22.68 -12.99 11.81
N ALA A 241 23.36 -14.09 12.06
CA ALA A 241 24.70 -14.12 12.67
C ALA A 241 25.84 -13.93 11.64
N HIS A 242 25.52 -13.70 10.37
CA HIS A 242 26.55 -13.53 9.34
C HIS A 242 27.47 -12.34 9.67
N PRO A 243 28.83 -12.51 9.62
CA PRO A 243 29.76 -11.45 10.05
C PRO A 243 29.53 -10.10 9.36
N ARG A 244 29.20 -10.08 8.08
CA ARG A 244 28.93 -8.85 7.33
C ARG A 244 27.69 -8.11 7.81
N ILE A 245 26.63 -8.83 8.19
CA ILE A 245 25.41 -8.23 8.78
C ILE A 245 25.76 -7.48 10.07
N ILE A 246 26.62 -8.09 10.90
CA ILE A 246 27.05 -7.49 12.17
C ILE A 246 28.01 -6.32 11.92
N GLN A 247 29.03 -6.52 11.08
CA GLN A 247 30.06 -5.53 10.79
C GLN A 247 29.50 -4.24 10.19
N GLU A 248 28.57 -4.36 9.24
CA GLU A 248 27.96 -3.24 8.54
C GLU A 248 26.67 -2.73 9.23
N ALA A 249 26.25 -3.35 10.34
CA ALA A 249 25.00 -3.07 11.03
C ALA A 249 23.78 -3.05 10.08
N VAL A 250 23.75 -4.02 9.15
CA VAL A 250 22.68 -4.12 8.14
C VAL A 250 21.37 -4.46 8.85
N PRO A 251 20.28 -3.70 8.67
CA PRO A 251 18.96 -4.08 9.15
C PRO A 251 18.57 -5.46 8.64
N PHE A 252 18.32 -6.39 9.55
CA PHE A 252 17.96 -7.77 9.24
C PHE A 252 16.64 -8.13 9.90
N THR A 253 15.59 -8.29 9.09
CA THR A 253 14.26 -8.70 9.53
C THR A 253 14.08 -10.19 9.29
N MET A 254 13.60 -10.92 10.29
CA MET A 254 13.41 -12.37 10.24
C MET A 254 11.97 -12.73 10.58
N GLU A 255 11.33 -13.47 9.71
CA GLU A 255 10.13 -14.27 9.99
C GLU A 255 10.54 -15.74 9.98
N ALA A 256 10.31 -16.43 11.09
CA ALA A 256 10.81 -17.80 11.28
C ALA A 256 9.71 -18.74 11.82
N ASP A 257 10.13 -19.91 12.29
CA ASP A 257 9.24 -20.95 12.85
C ASP A 257 8.23 -20.37 13.83
N SER A 258 6.97 -20.79 13.72
CA SER A 258 5.90 -20.30 14.58
C SER A 258 5.02 -21.43 15.09
N LEU A 259 4.91 -21.56 16.42
CA LEU A 259 4.01 -22.49 17.08
C LEU A 259 2.73 -21.76 17.50
N ASN A 260 1.93 -21.36 16.51
CA ASN A 260 0.71 -20.61 16.74
C ASN A 260 -0.30 -21.41 17.54
N ALA A 261 -0.96 -20.75 18.47
CA ALA A 261 -1.97 -21.34 19.35
C ALA A 261 -3.37 -20.81 19.04
N SER A 262 -4.36 -21.69 19.15
CA SER A 262 -5.77 -21.29 19.20
C SER A 262 -6.40 -21.79 20.48
N ILE A 263 -7.02 -20.89 21.22
CA ILE A 263 -7.62 -21.13 22.52
C ILE A 263 -9.15 -21.18 22.37
N LEU A 264 -9.77 -22.23 22.88
CA LEU A 264 -11.22 -22.31 23.06
C LEU A 264 -11.58 -21.75 24.42
N GLY A 265 -12.44 -20.76 24.51
CA GLY A 265 -12.95 -20.22 25.78
C GLY A 265 -13.83 -21.22 26.51
N GLU A 266 -13.90 -21.15 27.84
CA GLU A 266 -14.71 -22.05 28.68
C GLU A 266 -16.23 -21.96 28.38
N ASP A 267 -16.64 -20.78 27.85
CA ASP A 267 -18.03 -20.50 27.43
C ASP A 267 -18.41 -21.13 26.07
N ALA A 268 -17.40 -21.53 25.29
CA ALA A 268 -17.57 -22.06 23.94
C ALA A 268 -17.78 -23.58 23.94
N VAL A 269 -18.93 -24.01 24.46
CA VAL A 269 -19.30 -25.43 24.60
C VAL A 269 -20.01 -25.99 23.36
N PRO A 270 -20.07 -27.32 23.15
CA PRO A 270 -20.79 -27.92 22.03
C PRO A 270 -22.23 -27.40 21.90
N GLY A 271 -22.61 -27.03 20.68
CA GLY A 271 -23.88 -26.40 20.35
C GLY A 271 -23.87 -24.87 20.36
N THR A 272 -22.78 -24.22 20.78
CA THR A 272 -22.59 -22.78 20.62
C THR A 272 -21.95 -22.47 19.26
N LEU A 273 -22.18 -21.27 18.75
CA LEU A 273 -21.57 -20.83 17.49
C LEU A 273 -20.03 -20.72 17.62
N GLU A 274 -19.54 -20.33 18.77
CA GLU A 274 -18.13 -20.22 19.09
C GLU A 274 -17.43 -21.59 18.99
N PHE A 275 -18.03 -22.64 19.50
CA PHE A 275 -17.49 -24.01 19.35
C PHE A 275 -17.37 -24.40 17.88
N ASP A 276 -18.43 -24.18 17.09
CA ASP A 276 -18.41 -24.47 15.65
C ASP A 276 -17.39 -23.63 14.87
N LEU A 277 -17.24 -22.35 15.24
CA LEU A 277 -16.22 -21.46 14.68
C LEU A 277 -14.80 -21.95 14.98
N PHE A 278 -14.55 -22.40 16.22
CA PHE A 278 -13.27 -22.94 16.62
C PHE A 278 -12.89 -24.17 15.79
N ILE A 279 -13.79 -25.15 15.70
CA ILE A 279 -13.59 -26.38 14.91
C ILE A 279 -13.32 -26.02 13.43
N LYS A 280 -14.09 -25.09 12.89
CA LYS A 280 -13.93 -24.63 11.49
C LYS A 280 -12.57 -23.97 11.24
N GLU A 281 -12.13 -23.07 12.12
CA GLU A 281 -10.84 -22.38 11.97
C GLU A 281 -9.66 -23.34 12.15
N VAL A 282 -9.69 -24.20 13.16
CA VAL A 282 -8.62 -25.21 13.37
C VAL A 282 -8.51 -26.12 12.14
N LYS A 283 -9.62 -26.71 11.67
CA LYS A 283 -9.62 -27.54 10.46
C LYS A 283 -9.04 -26.77 9.27
N LYS A 284 -9.50 -25.55 9.03
CA LYS A 284 -9.02 -24.70 7.92
C LYS A 284 -7.51 -24.48 8.00
N GLU A 285 -7.00 -24.12 9.17
CA GLU A 285 -5.57 -23.85 9.37
C GLU A 285 -4.69 -25.08 9.28
N MET A 286 -5.21 -26.27 9.58
CA MET A 286 -4.53 -27.55 9.36
C MET A 286 -4.45 -27.95 7.88
N THR A 287 -5.41 -27.59 7.05
CA THR A 287 -5.58 -28.15 5.70
C THR A 287 -5.28 -27.19 4.56
N VAL A 288 -5.45 -25.88 4.74
CA VAL A 288 -5.08 -24.87 3.74
C VAL A 288 -3.57 -24.94 3.48
N LYS A 289 -3.19 -25.04 2.19
CA LYS A 289 -1.81 -25.27 1.75
C LYS A 289 -1.15 -26.51 2.38
N ALA A 290 -1.96 -27.55 2.66
CA ALA A 290 -1.53 -28.74 3.40
C ALA A 290 -0.81 -28.39 4.71
N GLY A 291 -1.30 -27.38 5.44
CA GLY A 291 -0.69 -26.91 6.69
C GLY A 291 0.66 -26.19 6.56
N GLN A 292 1.17 -25.99 5.35
CA GLN A 292 2.43 -25.28 5.09
C GLN A 292 2.25 -23.77 5.16
N LYS A 293 1.77 -23.29 6.31
CA LYS A 293 1.57 -21.86 6.59
C LYS A 293 2.34 -21.47 7.86
N CYS A 294 3.04 -20.36 7.80
CA CYS A 294 3.70 -19.77 8.97
C CYS A 294 2.71 -19.44 10.09
N THR A 295 1.43 -19.20 9.73
CA THR A 295 0.35 -18.88 10.65
C THR A 295 -0.55 -20.07 11.02
N ALA A 296 -0.28 -21.31 10.55
CA ALA A 296 -1.12 -22.46 10.84
C ALA A 296 -1.22 -22.72 12.36
N ILE A 297 -2.40 -23.15 12.81
CA ILE A 297 -2.62 -23.53 14.21
C ILE A 297 -1.91 -24.85 14.46
N ARG A 298 -0.87 -24.83 15.29
CA ARG A 298 -0.09 -25.99 15.69
C ARG A 298 -0.54 -26.53 17.07
N ARG A 299 -0.99 -25.64 17.93
CA ARG A 299 -1.37 -25.92 19.31
C ARG A 299 -2.82 -25.52 19.53
N ILE A 300 -3.66 -26.52 19.83
CA ILE A 300 -5.10 -26.42 20.03
C ILE A 300 -5.36 -26.51 21.54
N ILE A 301 -5.51 -25.36 22.20
CA ILE A 301 -5.59 -25.25 23.66
C ILE A 301 -7.06 -25.17 24.06
N VAL A 302 -7.55 -26.16 24.81
CA VAL A 302 -8.97 -26.33 25.10
C VAL A 302 -9.25 -26.65 26.57
N PRO A 303 -10.40 -26.26 27.15
CA PRO A 303 -10.78 -26.68 28.51
C PRO A 303 -10.75 -28.18 28.65
N ILE A 304 -10.24 -28.68 29.76
CA ILE A 304 -10.06 -30.14 30.01
C ILE A 304 -11.34 -30.94 29.82
N ASN A 305 -12.48 -30.39 30.20
CA ASN A 305 -13.79 -30.99 30.06
C ASN A 305 -14.33 -31.02 28.62
N LEU A 306 -13.70 -30.29 27.67
CA LEU A 306 -14.10 -30.20 26.26
C LEU A 306 -13.14 -30.95 25.31
N VAL A 307 -12.07 -31.55 25.82
CA VAL A 307 -11.03 -32.22 25.01
C VAL A 307 -11.64 -33.30 24.11
N GLU A 308 -12.51 -34.18 24.63
CA GLU A 308 -13.12 -35.24 23.83
C GLU A 308 -14.09 -34.70 22.77
N ASP A 309 -14.87 -33.68 23.11
CA ASP A 309 -15.80 -33.05 22.18
C ASP A 309 -15.06 -32.41 21.00
N VAL A 310 -13.95 -31.71 21.30
CA VAL A 310 -13.08 -31.10 20.27
C VAL A 310 -12.40 -32.18 19.43
N GLN A 311 -11.83 -33.20 20.02
CA GLN A 311 -11.19 -34.32 19.32
C GLN A 311 -12.15 -35.01 18.35
N ILE A 312 -13.37 -35.38 18.82
CA ILE A 312 -14.40 -36.03 17.99
C ILE A 312 -14.86 -35.10 16.86
N SER A 313 -15.10 -33.82 17.17
CA SER A 313 -15.60 -32.85 16.20
C SER A 313 -14.58 -32.51 15.13
N LEU A 314 -13.28 -32.36 15.49
CA LEU A 314 -12.20 -32.19 14.55
C LEU A 314 -11.98 -33.43 13.68
N GLY A 315 -11.98 -34.64 14.27
CA GLY A 315 -11.90 -35.90 13.51
C GLY A 315 -12.97 -35.97 12.42
N LYS A 316 -14.25 -35.78 12.79
CA LYS A 316 -15.37 -35.72 11.82
C LYS A 316 -15.23 -34.62 10.77
N ALA A 317 -14.61 -33.52 11.11
CA ALA A 317 -14.38 -32.42 10.17
C ALA A 317 -13.22 -32.73 9.20
N LEU A 318 -12.19 -33.45 9.66
CA LEU A 318 -11.03 -33.86 8.86
C LEU A 318 -11.38 -35.07 7.94
N ASP A 319 -12.30 -35.97 8.32
CA ASP A 319 -12.80 -37.05 7.45
C ASP A 319 -13.37 -36.55 6.12
N LYS A 320 -13.80 -35.28 6.07
CA LYS A 320 -14.36 -34.66 4.88
C LYS A 320 -13.29 -34.06 3.96
N ILE A 321 -12.02 -34.17 4.33
CA ILE A 321 -10.91 -33.59 3.55
C ILE A 321 -10.41 -34.59 2.54
N THR A 322 -10.71 -34.34 1.26
CA THR A 322 -10.23 -35.12 0.14
C THR A 322 -8.82 -34.64 -0.27
N ILE A 323 -7.89 -35.59 -0.44
CA ILE A 323 -6.49 -35.32 -0.79
C ILE A 323 -6.24 -35.76 -2.24
N GLY A 324 -5.46 -35.05 -3.01
CA GLY A 324 -5.12 -35.48 -4.37
C GLY A 324 -4.64 -34.36 -5.28
N ASP A 325 -4.89 -34.51 -6.58
CA ASP A 325 -4.53 -33.54 -7.59
C ASP A 325 -5.37 -32.25 -7.42
N PRO A 326 -4.74 -31.11 -7.07
CA PRO A 326 -5.43 -29.87 -6.78
C PRO A 326 -6.18 -29.25 -7.95
N ARG A 327 -5.98 -29.73 -9.17
CA ARG A 327 -6.73 -29.34 -10.38
C ARG A 327 -8.15 -29.88 -10.38
N LEU A 328 -8.42 -30.91 -9.60
CA LEU A 328 -9.75 -31.55 -9.50
C LEU A 328 -10.62 -30.79 -8.49
N LYS A 329 -11.88 -30.53 -8.85
CA LYS A 329 -12.82 -29.73 -8.04
C LYS A 329 -13.15 -30.37 -6.69
N ASP A 330 -13.07 -31.68 -6.59
CA ASP A 330 -13.40 -32.43 -5.38
C ASP A 330 -12.22 -32.56 -4.41
N VAL A 331 -11.04 -32.13 -4.79
CA VAL A 331 -9.84 -32.13 -3.92
C VAL A 331 -9.85 -30.89 -3.05
N ARG A 332 -9.73 -31.10 -1.74
CA ARG A 332 -9.74 -30.06 -0.70
C ARG A 332 -8.36 -29.76 -0.12
N MET A 333 -7.42 -30.66 -0.23
CA MET A 333 -6.03 -30.52 0.18
C MET A 333 -5.11 -31.16 -0.87
N GLY A 334 -4.12 -30.43 -1.32
CA GLY A 334 -3.10 -30.94 -2.22
C GLY A 334 -1.92 -31.57 -1.48
N SER A 335 -0.73 -31.60 -2.12
CA SER A 335 0.49 -32.14 -1.54
C SER A 335 1.30 -31.09 -0.78
N LEU A 336 2.31 -31.52 -0.03
CA LEU A 336 3.44 -30.69 0.36
C LEU A 336 4.27 -30.29 -0.87
N ILE A 337 5.17 -29.33 -0.70
CA ILE A 337 5.97 -28.80 -1.82
C ILE A 337 6.96 -29.81 -2.42
N SER A 338 7.44 -30.78 -1.63
CA SER A 338 8.46 -31.74 -2.07
C SER A 338 8.51 -32.98 -1.16
N LYS A 339 9.16 -34.05 -1.65
CA LYS A 339 9.48 -35.24 -0.85
C LYS A 339 10.36 -34.92 0.35
N GLN A 340 11.30 -33.99 0.21
CA GLN A 340 12.13 -33.56 1.34
C GLN A 340 11.26 -32.94 2.45
N GLN A 341 10.21 -32.19 2.09
CA GLN A 341 9.28 -31.64 3.08
C GLN A 341 8.44 -32.74 3.75
N VAL A 342 8.08 -33.80 3.02
CA VAL A 342 7.41 -34.98 3.60
C VAL A 342 8.29 -35.61 4.68
N GLU A 343 9.57 -35.83 4.40
CA GLU A 343 10.53 -36.38 5.38
C GLU A 343 10.68 -35.48 6.60
N ALA A 344 10.74 -34.15 6.41
CA ALA A 344 10.84 -33.19 7.51
C ALA A 344 9.60 -33.26 8.44
N VAL A 345 8.38 -33.42 7.84
CA VAL A 345 7.14 -33.59 8.59
C VAL A 345 7.14 -34.93 9.32
N ARG A 346 7.56 -36.03 8.69
CA ARG A 346 7.66 -37.37 9.32
C ARG A 346 8.56 -37.32 10.55
N ASN A 347 9.76 -36.77 10.44
CA ASN A 347 10.69 -36.61 11.55
C ASN A 347 10.07 -35.79 12.71
N SER A 348 9.33 -34.73 12.38
CA SER A 348 8.64 -33.92 13.41
C SER A 348 7.49 -34.68 14.08
N VAL A 349 6.76 -35.50 13.32
CA VAL A 349 5.67 -36.34 13.84
C VAL A 349 6.26 -37.42 14.78
N GLU A 350 7.38 -38.05 14.41
CA GLU A 350 8.10 -39.01 15.26
C GLU A 350 8.57 -38.38 16.59
N ASP A 351 9.09 -37.13 16.53
CA ASP A 351 9.48 -36.43 17.74
C ASP A 351 8.28 -36.10 18.64
N ILE A 352 7.19 -35.60 18.07
CA ILE A 352 5.97 -35.23 18.80
C ILE A 352 5.32 -36.51 19.43
N SER A 353 5.37 -37.66 18.74
CA SER A 353 4.80 -38.94 19.24
C SER A 353 5.45 -39.45 20.51
N LYS A 354 6.62 -38.94 20.92
CA LYS A 354 7.29 -39.26 22.17
C LYS A 354 6.58 -38.65 23.40
N GLU A 355 5.83 -37.56 23.20
CA GLU A 355 5.18 -36.80 24.28
C GLU A 355 3.65 -36.69 24.13
N ALA A 356 3.11 -37.04 22.94
CA ALA A 356 1.68 -36.91 22.64
C ALA A 356 1.16 -38.13 21.93
N THR A 357 -0.10 -38.48 22.18
CA THR A 357 -0.79 -39.62 21.58
C THR A 357 -1.38 -39.23 20.24
N LEU A 358 -1.13 -40.02 19.19
CA LEU A 358 -1.78 -39.87 17.89
C LEU A 358 -3.26 -40.27 18.04
N VAL A 359 -4.16 -39.30 17.77
CA VAL A 359 -5.62 -39.50 17.92
C VAL A 359 -6.37 -39.44 16.58
N TYR A 360 -5.73 -38.98 15.52
CA TYR A 360 -6.29 -38.96 14.16
C TYR A 360 -5.20 -38.92 13.08
N GLY A 361 -5.44 -39.65 11.97
CA GLY A 361 -4.60 -39.68 10.80
C GLY A 361 -3.53 -40.78 10.81
N SER A 362 -2.78 -40.88 9.71
CA SER A 362 -1.68 -41.84 9.52
C SER A 362 -0.66 -41.28 8.55
N LEU A 363 0.62 -41.64 8.77
CA LEU A 363 1.71 -41.33 7.80
C LEU A 363 1.87 -42.44 6.73
N ASP A 364 1.33 -43.62 6.96
CA ASP A 364 1.60 -44.79 6.12
C ASP A 364 0.56 -45.02 5.03
N THR A 365 -0.67 -44.64 5.27
CA THR A 365 -1.79 -44.88 4.36
C THR A 365 -2.41 -43.56 3.94
N ILE A 366 -2.28 -43.22 2.65
CA ILE A 366 -2.85 -41.99 2.09
C ILE A 366 -3.66 -42.38 0.84
N GLU A 367 -4.94 -42.15 0.88
CA GLU A 367 -5.78 -42.22 -0.31
C GLU A 367 -5.78 -40.90 -1.07
N THR A 368 -5.49 -40.94 -2.35
CA THR A 368 -5.42 -39.76 -3.19
C THR A 368 -6.38 -39.84 -4.37
N ILE A 369 -7.00 -38.72 -4.72
CA ILE A 369 -7.88 -38.58 -5.88
C ILE A 369 -7.07 -38.01 -7.06
N GLY A 370 -7.00 -38.76 -8.15
CA GLY A 370 -6.37 -38.30 -9.39
C GLY A 370 -4.85 -38.13 -9.36
N ALA A 371 -4.17 -38.65 -8.33
CA ALA A 371 -2.73 -38.59 -8.17
C ALA A 371 -2.17 -39.90 -7.59
N ASP A 372 -0.87 -40.16 -7.83
CA ASP A 372 -0.16 -41.28 -7.24
C ASP A 372 0.54 -40.84 -5.93
N ALA A 373 0.05 -41.32 -4.79
CA ALA A 373 0.59 -41.00 -3.47
C ALA A 373 2.07 -41.32 -3.31
N LYS A 374 2.59 -42.33 -4.06
CA LYS A 374 4.01 -42.73 -4.00
C LYS A 374 4.91 -41.78 -4.79
N LYS A 375 4.41 -41.18 -5.86
CA LYS A 375 5.13 -40.21 -6.69
C LYS A 375 5.05 -38.80 -6.15
N GLY A 376 3.89 -38.33 -5.77
CA GLY A 376 3.66 -36.99 -5.23
C GLY A 376 4.08 -36.87 -3.76
N ALA A 377 4.09 -35.64 -3.26
CA ALA A 377 4.50 -35.28 -1.89
C ALA A 377 3.30 -35.21 -0.92
N PHE A 378 2.47 -36.22 -0.89
CA PHE A 378 1.24 -36.23 -0.11
C PHE A 378 1.45 -36.64 1.35
N VAL A 379 0.69 -36.01 2.26
CA VAL A 379 0.59 -36.31 3.70
C VAL A 379 -0.87 -36.16 4.12
N SER A 380 -1.37 -37.06 4.96
CA SER A 380 -2.71 -36.91 5.56
C SER A 380 -2.70 -35.91 6.73
N PRO A 381 -3.81 -35.29 7.11
CA PRO A 381 -3.93 -34.54 8.36
C PRO A 381 -3.64 -35.44 9.57
N ILE A 382 -2.84 -34.91 10.51
CA ILE A 382 -2.40 -35.60 11.74
C ILE A 382 -2.85 -34.79 12.95
N LEU A 383 -3.52 -35.42 13.89
CA LEU A 383 -3.94 -34.83 15.15
C LEU A 383 -3.36 -35.58 16.33
N PHE A 384 -2.62 -34.91 17.18
CA PHE A 384 -2.14 -35.40 18.44
C PHE A 384 -2.96 -34.88 19.62
N ARG A 385 -2.85 -35.58 20.76
CA ARG A 385 -3.35 -35.14 22.08
C ARG A 385 -2.22 -35.30 23.10
N ALA A 386 -1.90 -34.22 23.79
CA ALA A 386 -0.96 -34.20 24.91
C ALA A 386 -1.75 -34.05 26.21
N ASP A 387 -1.73 -35.07 27.07
CA ASP A 387 -2.55 -35.09 28.32
C ASP A 387 -1.92 -34.20 29.41
N ASN A 388 -0.61 -34.03 29.46
CA ASN A 388 0.12 -33.21 30.41
C ASN A 388 0.95 -32.13 29.70
N PRO A 389 0.34 -31.15 28.98
CA PRO A 389 1.06 -30.23 28.10
C PRO A 389 1.99 -29.29 28.84
N LEU A 390 1.83 -28.99 30.11
CA LEU A 390 2.73 -28.16 30.91
C LEU A 390 4.08 -28.84 31.24
N GLU A 391 4.09 -30.19 31.21
CA GLU A 391 5.30 -30.96 31.49
C GLU A 391 6.09 -31.35 30.23
N ASN A 392 5.48 -31.21 29.07
CA ASN A 392 6.05 -31.56 27.78
C ASN A 392 6.98 -30.43 27.27
N SER A 393 7.92 -30.77 26.42
CA SER A 393 8.83 -29.82 25.79
C SER A 393 8.78 -29.83 24.26
N VAL A 394 8.77 -31.02 23.65
CA VAL A 394 8.84 -31.21 22.20
C VAL A 394 7.66 -30.57 21.48
N ILE A 395 6.44 -30.71 22.03
CA ILE A 395 5.24 -30.10 21.45
C ILE A 395 5.24 -28.56 21.45
N HIS A 396 6.11 -27.95 22.26
CA HIS A 396 6.33 -26.50 22.32
C HIS A 396 7.61 -26.04 21.61
N GLU A 397 8.42 -26.97 21.08
CA GLU A 397 9.70 -26.67 20.42
C GLU A 397 9.73 -27.11 18.94
N ARG A 398 9.03 -28.21 18.60
CA ARG A 398 9.07 -28.79 17.27
C ARG A 398 7.89 -28.29 16.39
N GLU A 399 8.18 -27.58 15.34
CA GLU A 399 7.18 -27.27 14.32
C GLU A 399 7.18 -28.33 13.23
N ALA A 400 6.05 -29.00 13.06
CA ALA A 400 5.80 -29.83 11.87
C ALA A 400 5.16 -28.93 10.79
N PHE A 401 5.96 -28.50 9.81
CA PHE A 401 5.46 -27.58 8.76
C PHE A 401 4.66 -28.35 7.69
N GLY A 402 3.51 -28.86 8.12
CA GLY A 402 2.56 -29.69 7.39
C GLY A 402 1.20 -29.72 8.10
N PRO A 403 0.26 -30.60 7.73
CA PRO A 403 -1.09 -30.64 8.30
C PRO A 403 -1.11 -31.35 9.66
N VAL A 404 -0.33 -30.86 10.63
CA VAL A 404 -0.13 -31.48 11.96
C VAL A 404 -0.45 -30.48 13.06
N SER A 405 -1.28 -30.90 14.05
CA SER A 405 -1.61 -30.08 15.22
C SER A 405 -1.76 -30.95 16.47
N THR A 406 -1.65 -30.34 17.66
CA THR A 406 -1.74 -31.03 18.96
C THR A 406 -2.80 -30.38 19.84
N ILE A 407 -3.75 -31.19 20.35
CA ILE A 407 -4.73 -30.79 21.37
C ILE A 407 -4.04 -30.80 22.74
N MET A 408 -4.24 -29.73 23.50
CA MET A 408 -3.66 -29.47 24.80
C MET A 408 -4.73 -29.04 25.80
N PRO A 409 -5.05 -29.85 26.86
CA PRO A 409 -6.00 -29.46 27.89
C PRO A 409 -5.46 -28.32 28.78
N TYR A 410 -6.38 -27.51 29.30
CA TYR A 410 -6.12 -26.57 30.37
C TYR A 410 -7.25 -26.59 31.43
N ASN A 411 -6.94 -26.29 32.68
CA ASN A 411 -7.91 -26.26 33.79
C ASN A 411 -8.51 -24.87 34.03
N ASN A 412 -7.78 -23.79 33.69
CA ASN A 412 -8.20 -22.41 33.84
C ASN A 412 -7.47 -21.50 32.83
N LEU A 413 -7.94 -20.28 32.66
CA LEU A 413 -7.40 -19.33 31.70
C LEU A 413 -5.91 -19.01 31.91
N GLU A 414 -5.41 -19.01 33.16
CA GLU A 414 -3.99 -18.76 33.46
C GLU A 414 -3.10 -19.88 32.87
N GLU A 415 -3.54 -21.15 32.98
CA GLU A 415 -2.86 -22.27 32.30
C GLU A 415 -2.92 -22.15 30.80
N ALA A 416 -4.06 -21.75 30.22
CA ALA A 416 -4.18 -21.56 28.78
C ALA A 416 -3.19 -20.46 28.28
N ILE A 417 -3.06 -19.36 29.01
CA ILE A 417 -2.10 -18.29 28.75
C ILE A 417 -0.66 -18.82 28.83
N THR A 418 -0.36 -19.58 29.87
CA THR A 418 0.97 -20.19 30.07
C THR A 418 1.32 -21.12 28.89
N LEU A 419 0.40 -22.01 28.52
CA LEU A 419 0.57 -22.90 27.36
C LEU A 419 0.81 -22.12 26.07
N ALA A 420 0.07 -21.05 25.85
CA ALA A 420 0.27 -20.19 24.68
C ALA A 420 1.69 -19.59 24.66
N GLN A 421 2.21 -19.15 25.82
CA GLN A 421 3.55 -18.56 25.97
C GLN A 421 4.68 -19.57 25.84
N MET A 422 4.47 -20.85 26.16
CA MET A 422 5.50 -21.91 26.08
C MET A 422 6.03 -22.11 24.65
N GLY A 423 5.34 -21.66 23.63
CA GLY A 423 5.88 -21.58 22.26
C GLY A 423 7.02 -20.57 22.07
N LYS A 424 7.35 -19.78 23.08
CA LYS A 424 8.47 -18.81 23.10
C LYS A 424 8.37 -17.74 22.00
N GLY A 425 7.16 -17.40 21.61
CA GLY A 425 6.84 -16.44 20.55
C GLY A 425 6.16 -17.06 19.34
N SER A 426 5.21 -16.34 18.76
CA SER A 426 4.52 -16.76 17.53
C SER A 426 4.09 -15.57 16.70
N LEU A 427 3.78 -15.84 15.42
CA LEU A 427 3.22 -14.86 14.49
C LEU A 427 1.79 -14.49 14.87
N VAL A 428 1.00 -15.47 15.29
CA VAL A 428 -0.39 -15.26 15.62
C VAL A 428 -0.86 -16.21 16.72
N SER A 429 -1.78 -15.72 17.55
CA SER A 429 -2.62 -16.51 18.43
C SER A 429 -4.07 -16.14 18.22
N SER A 430 -5.02 -17.03 18.59
CA SER A 430 -6.43 -16.70 18.61
C SER A 430 -7.11 -17.21 19.86
N ILE A 431 -8.15 -16.52 20.30
CA ILE A 431 -9.10 -16.98 21.30
C ILE A 431 -10.50 -16.91 20.73
N VAL A 432 -11.27 -17.99 20.92
CA VAL A 432 -12.67 -18.06 20.49
C VAL A 432 -13.54 -18.10 21.73
N THR A 433 -14.20 -17.00 22.02
CA THR A 433 -15.05 -16.81 23.22
C THR A 433 -16.05 -15.69 22.96
N ASN A 434 -17.21 -15.74 23.59
CA ASN A 434 -18.20 -14.68 23.61
C ASN A 434 -18.17 -13.89 24.94
N ASP A 435 -17.22 -14.17 25.83
CA ASP A 435 -16.99 -13.44 27.06
C ASP A 435 -15.89 -12.39 26.89
N ASP A 436 -16.27 -11.12 26.90
CA ASP A 436 -15.36 -9.98 26.74
C ASP A 436 -14.28 -9.90 27.83
N LYS A 437 -14.57 -10.40 29.05
CA LYS A 437 -13.61 -10.37 30.17
C LYS A 437 -12.52 -11.41 29.96
N ILE A 438 -12.90 -12.63 29.56
CA ILE A 438 -11.96 -13.69 29.18
C ILE A 438 -11.09 -13.23 28.01
N ALA A 439 -11.70 -12.64 26.96
CA ALA A 439 -10.97 -12.11 25.82
C ALA A 439 -9.96 -11.03 26.24
N LYS A 440 -10.38 -10.07 27.07
CA LYS A 440 -9.50 -9.00 27.56
C LYS A 440 -8.34 -9.54 28.39
N GLU A 441 -8.63 -10.45 29.32
CA GLU A 441 -7.61 -11.05 30.19
C GLU A 441 -6.58 -11.82 29.39
N TYR A 442 -7.02 -12.65 28.44
CA TYR A 442 -6.13 -13.35 27.52
C TYR A 442 -5.23 -12.38 26.77
N VAL A 443 -5.81 -11.37 26.08
CA VAL A 443 -5.06 -10.44 25.26
C VAL A 443 -4.00 -9.70 26.08
N LEU A 444 -4.36 -9.16 27.24
CA LEU A 444 -3.43 -8.37 28.03
C LEU A 444 -2.26 -9.19 28.58
N ASN A 445 -2.48 -10.46 28.90
CA ASN A 445 -1.44 -11.32 29.49
C ASN A 445 -0.64 -12.10 28.44
N ALA A 446 -1.18 -12.35 27.23
CA ALA A 446 -0.52 -13.12 26.19
C ALA A 446 0.16 -12.25 25.10
N ALA A 447 -0.24 -10.99 24.91
CA ALA A 447 0.17 -10.14 23.77
C ALA A 447 1.68 -10.01 23.59
N SER A 448 2.47 -10.02 24.68
CA SER A 448 3.94 -9.91 24.60
C SER A 448 4.63 -11.10 23.88
N HIS A 449 3.91 -12.21 23.68
CA HIS A 449 4.43 -13.42 23.05
C HIS A 449 3.94 -13.64 21.62
N HIS A 450 3.06 -12.76 21.09
CA HIS A 450 2.44 -12.94 19.80
C HIS A 450 2.53 -11.67 18.96
N GLY A 451 2.78 -11.81 17.66
CA GLY A 451 2.77 -10.67 16.74
C GLY A 451 1.35 -10.15 16.51
N ARG A 452 0.37 -11.04 16.52
CA ARG A 452 -1.06 -10.73 16.35
C ARG A 452 -1.92 -11.64 17.20
N ILE A 453 -3.03 -11.11 17.74
CA ILE A 453 -4.07 -11.91 18.43
C ILE A 453 -5.40 -11.68 17.71
N LEU A 454 -6.06 -12.78 17.31
CA LEU A 454 -7.43 -12.76 16.81
C LEU A 454 -8.39 -13.14 17.94
N VAL A 455 -9.32 -12.27 18.26
CA VAL A 455 -10.50 -12.61 19.09
C VAL A 455 -11.66 -12.87 18.15
N LEU A 456 -12.24 -14.07 18.23
CA LEU A 456 -13.31 -14.52 17.34
C LEU A 456 -14.54 -14.91 18.15
N ASN A 457 -15.69 -14.35 17.77
CA ASN A 457 -16.99 -14.66 18.35
C ASN A 457 -18.10 -14.60 17.30
N ARG A 458 -19.34 -14.81 17.71
CA ARG A 458 -20.54 -14.78 16.83
C ARG A 458 -20.72 -13.44 16.13
N GLU A 459 -20.30 -12.33 16.71
CA GLU A 459 -20.48 -11.00 16.15
C GLU A 459 -19.54 -10.76 14.96
N SER A 460 -18.28 -11.22 15.08
CA SER A 460 -17.25 -11.05 14.05
C SER A 460 -17.19 -12.20 13.03
N ALA A 461 -17.89 -13.29 13.26
CA ALA A 461 -17.77 -14.56 12.53
C ALA A 461 -17.92 -14.46 11.00
N LYS A 462 -18.82 -13.57 10.51
CA LYS A 462 -19.09 -13.39 9.07
C LYS A 462 -18.08 -12.50 8.35
N GLU A 463 -17.41 -11.60 9.06
CA GLU A 463 -16.53 -10.59 8.51
C GLU A 463 -15.05 -10.87 8.80
N SER A 464 -14.78 -11.76 9.76
CA SER A 464 -13.41 -12.14 10.12
C SER A 464 -12.68 -12.79 8.94
N THR A 465 -11.45 -12.34 8.70
CA THR A 465 -10.54 -12.97 7.74
C THR A 465 -9.95 -14.29 8.24
N GLY A 466 -10.13 -14.60 9.53
CA GLY A 466 -9.67 -15.81 10.19
C GLY A 466 -8.26 -15.70 10.78
N HIS A 467 -7.86 -16.76 11.49
CA HIS A 467 -6.62 -16.85 12.24
C HIS A 467 -5.37 -16.62 11.36
N GLY A 468 -5.33 -17.30 10.25
CA GLY A 468 -4.13 -17.39 9.41
C GLY A 468 -3.97 -16.31 8.35
N SER A 469 -4.74 -15.20 8.37
CA SER A 469 -4.69 -14.18 7.32
C SER A 469 -3.93 -12.93 7.80
N PRO A 470 -2.67 -12.73 7.42
CA PRO A 470 -1.98 -11.45 7.67
C PRO A 470 -2.58 -10.37 6.77
N LEU A 471 -2.92 -9.22 7.36
CA LEU A 471 -3.44 -8.08 6.62
C LEU A 471 -2.33 -7.04 6.42
N PRO A 472 -2.22 -6.42 5.24
CA PRO A 472 -1.14 -5.48 4.92
C PRO A 472 -1.07 -4.25 5.86
N SER A 473 -2.18 -3.91 6.51
CA SER A 473 -2.26 -2.80 7.48
C SER A 473 -1.86 -3.18 8.90
N LEU A 474 -1.73 -4.48 9.20
CA LEU A 474 -1.38 -5.00 10.51
C LEU A 474 0.04 -5.55 10.52
N THR A 475 0.64 -5.63 11.71
CA THR A 475 1.93 -6.26 11.91
C THR A 475 1.88 -7.72 11.44
N HIS A 476 2.81 -8.11 10.58
CA HIS A 476 3.14 -9.48 10.27
C HIS A 476 4.58 -9.74 10.72
N GLY A 477 4.74 -10.63 11.67
CA GLY A 477 5.98 -10.89 12.41
C GLY A 477 5.62 -11.35 13.81
N GLY A 478 6.60 -11.62 14.64
CA GLY A 478 6.35 -12.04 16.01
C GLY A 478 7.62 -12.08 16.84
N PRO A 479 7.49 -12.00 18.17
CA PRO A 479 8.62 -12.00 19.08
C PRO A 479 9.31 -13.36 19.17
N GLY A 480 10.50 -13.37 19.75
CA GLY A 480 11.23 -14.56 20.14
C GLY A 480 11.48 -15.52 18.98
N ARG A 481 10.94 -16.75 19.08
CA ARG A 481 11.04 -17.81 18.09
C ARG A 481 10.59 -17.40 16.69
N ALA A 482 9.56 -16.58 16.59
CA ALA A 482 9.04 -16.09 15.31
C ALA A 482 9.97 -15.13 14.56
N GLY A 483 11.15 -14.83 15.13
CA GLY A 483 12.22 -14.07 14.47
C GLY A 483 12.52 -12.73 15.12
N GLY A 484 11.61 -12.15 15.87
CA GLY A 484 11.75 -10.84 16.53
C GLY A 484 11.66 -9.67 15.56
N GLY A 485 11.31 -9.93 14.30
CA GLY A 485 11.10 -8.90 13.27
C GLY A 485 9.67 -8.38 13.23
N GLU A 486 9.53 -7.19 12.72
CA GLU A 486 8.24 -6.61 12.34
C GLU A 486 8.30 -6.34 10.85
N GLU A 487 7.68 -7.20 10.07
CA GLU A 487 7.52 -7.02 8.63
C GLU A 487 6.14 -6.48 8.33
N MET A 488 6.05 -5.56 7.37
CA MET A 488 4.81 -4.89 7.01
C MET A 488 4.19 -4.10 8.18
N GLY A 489 2.89 -3.93 8.22
CA GLY A 489 2.23 -3.12 9.25
C GLY A 489 1.96 -1.70 8.78
N GLY A 490 1.51 -1.55 7.54
CA GLY A 490 1.14 -0.26 6.95
C GLY A 490 2.33 0.69 6.86
N ILE A 491 2.18 1.89 7.43
CA ILE A 491 3.24 2.93 7.42
C ILE A 491 4.53 2.44 8.09
N ARG A 492 4.44 1.61 9.14
CA ARG A 492 5.62 1.14 9.87
C ARG A 492 6.55 0.30 8.99
N GLY A 493 5.98 -0.59 8.16
CA GLY A 493 6.74 -1.36 7.19
C GLY A 493 7.48 -0.45 6.20
N ILE A 494 6.82 0.57 5.65
CA ILE A 494 7.45 1.53 4.73
C ILE A 494 8.59 2.28 5.43
N LYS A 495 8.40 2.72 6.70
CA LYS A 495 9.41 3.43 7.49
C LYS A 495 10.67 2.59 7.75
N HIS A 496 10.57 1.26 7.75
CA HIS A 496 11.72 0.36 7.91
C HIS A 496 12.77 0.53 6.79
N TYR A 497 12.33 0.89 5.57
CA TYR A 497 13.20 1.15 4.42
C TYR A 497 13.59 2.63 4.28
N LEU A 498 13.20 3.48 5.23
CA LEU A 498 13.60 4.87 5.29
C LEU A 498 14.66 5.07 6.37
N GLN A 499 15.59 6.00 6.15
CA GLN A 499 16.51 6.45 7.18
C GLN A 499 15.88 7.59 7.96
N ARG A 500 15.68 7.39 9.26
CA ARG A 500 15.20 8.41 10.18
C ARG A 500 16.36 9.25 10.69
N THR A 501 16.26 10.57 10.57
CA THR A 501 17.31 11.52 10.98
C THR A 501 16.70 12.66 11.78
N ALA A 502 17.22 12.94 12.96
CA ALA A 502 16.89 14.14 13.72
C ALA A 502 17.64 15.34 13.12
N ILE A 503 16.90 16.38 12.80
CA ILE A 503 17.45 17.68 12.39
C ILE A 503 17.20 18.71 13.48
N GLN A 504 18.17 19.53 13.78
CA GLN A 504 18.12 20.56 14.82
C GLN A 504 18.46 21.92 14.25
N GLY A 505 17.75 22.94 14.65
CA GLY A 505 18.01 24.28 14.16
C GLY A 505 17.01 25.32 14.64
N SER A 506 17.07 26.49 14.04
CA SER A 506 16.06 27.53 14.29
C SER A 506 14.72 27.14 13.67
N PRO A 507 13.59 27.64 14.20
CA PRO A 507 12.27 27.42 13.62
C PRO A 507 12.21 27.71 12.12
N SER A 508 12.85 28.78 11.66
CA SER A 508 12.84 29.18 10.24
C SER A 508 13.58 28.19 9.33
N ILE A 509 14.69 27.61 9.78
CA ILE A 509 15.42 26.59 9.04
C ILE A 509 14.60 25.29 8.98
N LEU A 510 13.99 24.90 10.11
CA LEU A 510 13.14 23.70 10.13
C LEU A 510 11.89 23.87 9.25
N THR A 511 11.30 25.07 9.23
CA THR A 511 10.18 25.38 8.30
C THR A 511 10.59 25.18 6.84
N GLU A 512 11.76 25.68 6.45
CA GLU A 512 12.27 25.55 5.07
C GLU A 512 12.52 24.07 4.68
N ILE A 513 13.17 23.32 5.58
CA ILE A 513 13.51 21.91 5.32
C ILE A 513 12.26 21.02 5.30
N THR A 514 11.33 21.24 6.24
CA THR A 514 10.18 20.34 6.40
C THR A 514 8.98 20.75 5.55
N GLY A 515 8.91 21.99 5.08
CA GLY A 515 7.71 22.54 4.45
C GLY A 515 6.53 22.72 5.43
N ILE A 516 6.82 22.70 6.75
CA ILE A 516 5.83 22.87 7.83
C ILE A 516 6.26 24.06 8.65
N TYR A 517 5.44 25.12 8.67
CA TYR A 517 5.70 26.32 9.47
C TYR A 517 5.76 25.96 10.97
N GLN A 518 6.84 26.36 11.59
CA GLN A 518 7.05 26.21 13.03
C GLN A 518 6.74 27.53 13.76
N PRO A 519 6.11 27.49 14.93
CA PRO A 519 5.96 28.68 15.76
C PRO A 519 7.32 29.40 15.94
N ASN A 520 7.30 30.71 16.00
CA ASN A 520 8.49 31.59 16.06
C ASN A 520 9.38 31.59 14.77
N SER A 521 8.95 30.94 13.69
CA SER A 521 9.57 31.12 12.37
C SER A 521 9.34 32.51 11.82
N ARG A 522 10.21 32.91 10.89
CA ARG A 522 9.94 34.08 10.06
C ARG A 522 8.65 33.84 9.25
N TYR A 523 7.80 34.84 9.23
CA TYR A 523 6.60 34.87 8.40
C TYR A 523 6.61 36.12 7.49
N LYS A 524 5.84 36.07 6.42
CA LYS A 524 5.68 37.18 5.49
C LYS A 524 4.21 37.50 5.31
N GLU A 525 3.84 38.74 5.59
CA GLU A 525 2.49 39.22 5.30
C GLU A 525 2.21 39.11 3.79
N ALA A 526 1.08 38.53 3.44
CA ALA A 526 0.64 38.37 2.07
C ALA A 526 0.28 39.73 1.46
N ALA A 527 0.67 39.95 0.21
CA ALA A 527 0.35 41.19 -0.51
C ALA A 527 -1.16 41.41 -0.72
N GLN A 528 -1.92 40.35 -0.71
CA GLN A 528 -3.39 40.35 -0.72
C GLN A 528 -3.89 39.28 0.25
N HIS A 529 -5.20 39.28 0.51
CA HIS A 529 -5.80 38.30 1.42
C HIS A 529 -5.45 36.87 1.01
N PRO A 530 -4.93 35.99 1.94
CA PRO A 530 -4.46 34.65 1.61
C PRO A 530 -5.50 33.77 0.90
N PHE A 531 -6.78 33.96 1.15
CA PHE A 531 -7.87 33.19 0.52
C PHE A 531 -8.15 33.59 -0.95
N LYS A 532 -7.45 34.59 -1.49
CA LYS A 532 -7.45 34.94 -2.92
C LYS A 532 -6.43 34.17 -3.75
N TYR A 533 -5.50 33.47 -3.10
CA TYR A 533 -4.47 32.70 -3.80
C TYR A 533 -4.95 31.29 -4.10
N HIS A 534 -4.55 30.78 -5.26
CA HIS A 534 -4.67 29.36 -5.57
C HIS A 534 -3.63 28.56 -4.78
N TRP A 535 -3.87 27.24 -4.67
CA TRP A 535 -3.06 26.36 -3.84
C TRP A 535 -1.56 26.44 -4.16
N GLU A 536 -1.16 26.61 -5.43
CA GLU A 536 0.23 26.71 -5.85
C GLU A 536 0.93 27.96 -5.31
N ASP A 537 0.20 29.07 -5.20
CA ASP A 537 0.76 30.38 -4.82
C ASP A 537 0.93 30.55 -3.32
N ILE A 538 0.26 29.71 -2.54
CA ILE A 538 0.36 29.73 -1.08
C ILE A 538 1.67 29.04 -0.67
N GLN A 539 2.39 29.62 0.30
CA GLN A 539 3.63 29.05 0.85
C GLN A 539 3.58 29.01 2.37
N PRO A 540 4.23 28.01 3.01
CA PRO A 540 4.40 28.01 4.47
C PRO A 540 5.00 29.32 4.95
N GLY A 541 4.43 29.89 6.03
CA GLY A 541 4.83 31.22 6.54
C GLY A 541 4.15 32.42 5.88
N MET A 542 3.33 32.22 4.82
CA MET A 542 2.45 33.28 4.33
C MET A 542 1.41 33.62 5.38
N SER A 543 1.26 34.89 5.74
CA SER A 543 0.50 35.31 6.92
C SER A 543 -0.46 36.46 6.64
N LEU A 544 -1.50 36.56 7.46
CA LEU A 544 -2.45 37.66 7.55
C LEU A 544 -2.61 38.08 9.01
N LYS A 545 -2.43 39.36 9.33
CA LYS A 545 -2.84 39.94 10.60
C LYS A 545 -4.18 40.67 10.41
N THR A 546 -5.15 40.38 11.28
CA THR A 546 -6.51 40.96 11.18
C THR A 546 -6.61 42.30 11.92
N HIS A 547 -7.71 43.01 11.74
CA HIS A 547 -8.11 44.08 12.61
C HIS A 547 -8.47 43.57 14.02
N LYS A 548 -8.49 44.48 15.00
CA LYS A 548 -8.90 44.19 16.38
C LYS A 548 -10.43 44.21 16.53
N ARG A 549 -10.97 43.37 17.46
CA ARG A 549 -12.38 43.36 17.84
C ARG A 549 -12.51 43.13 19.35
N THR A 550 -13.40 43.93 20.01
CA THR A 550 -13.73 43.77 21.42
C THR A 550 -14.92 42.83 21.56
N PHE A 551 -14.83 41.89 22.50
CA PHE A 551 -15.92 41.00 22.89
C PHE A 551 -16.82 41.70 23.88
N THR A 552 -18.10 41.82 23.61
CA THR A 552 -19.10 42.41 24.50
C THR A 552 -19.81 41.33 25.30
N ASP A 553 -20.44 41.73 26.39
CA ASP A 553 -21.37 40.90 27.18
C ASP A 553 -22.47 40.29 26.27
N THR A 554 -23.02 41.15 25.43
CA THR A 554 -24.05 40.72 24.45
C THR A 554 -23.57 39.63 23.52
N ASP A 555 -22.34 39.70 23.04
CA ASP A 555 -21.75 38.65 22.18
C ASP A 555 -21.71 37.29 22.90
N ILE A 556 -21.30 37.26 24.18
CA ILE A 556 -21.20 36.03 25.00
C ILE A 556 -22.60 35.43 25.20
N ILE A 557 -23.57 36.26 25.62
CA ILE A 557 -24.96 35.81 25.85
C ILE A 557 -25.64 35.36 24.54
N ASN A 558 -25.44 36.06 23.46
CA ASN A 558 -26.00 35.64 22.15
C ASN A 558 -25.39 34.28 21.70
N PHE A 559 -24.13 34.08 21.94
CA PHE A 559 -23.50 32.78 21.61
C PHE A 559 -24.06 31.66 22.48
N ALA A 560 -24.24 31.88 23.78
CA ALA A 560 -24.89 30.93 24.68
C ALA A 560 -26.30 30.57 24.21
N ASN A 561 -27.09 31.54 23.79
CA ASN A 561 -28.46 31.33 23.33
C ASN A 561 -28.52 30.57 21.99
N VAL A 562 -27.59 30.81 21.05
CA VAL A 562 -27.53 30.14 19.77
C VAL A 562 -27.03 28.70 19.90
N THR A 563 -26.08 28.47 20.78
CA THR A 563 -25.43 27.16 20.97
C THR A 563 -26.08 26.31 22.05
N TRP A 564 -26.90 26.90 22.92
CA TRP A 564 -27.49 26.31 24.15
C TRP A 564 -26.45 25.95 25.20
N ASP A 565 -25.24 26.47 25.09
CA ASP A 565 -24.18 26.30 26.07
C ASP A 565 -24.31 27.37 27.15
N HIS A 566 -25.14 27.05 28.14
CA HIS A 566 -25.39 27.88 29.33
C HIS A 566 -24.54 27.46 30.54
N PHE A 567 -23.31 26.95 30.27
CA PHE A 567 -22.41 26.66 31.37
C PHE A 567 -22.24 27.90 32.29
N TYR A 568 -22.22 27.67 33.59
CA TYR A 568 -22.31 28.78 34.58
C TYR A 568 -21.26 29.87 34.35
N ALA A 569 -20.03 29.53 34.00
CA ALA A 569 -18.95 30.48 33.76
C ALA A 569 -19.24 31.49 32.62
N HIS A 570 -20.22 31.18 31.76
CA HIS A 570 -20.63 32.04 30.64
C HIS A 570 -21.87 32.88 30.96
N THR A 571 -22.71 32.44 31.89
CA THR A 571 -24.07 32.99 32.06
C THR A 571 -24.38 33.42 33.49
N ASP A 572 -23.70 32.92 34.52
CA ASP A 572 -24.00 33.20 35.93
C ASP A 572 -22.76 33.71 36.68
N ILE A 573 -22.76 35.03 36.92
CA ILE A 573 -21.63 35.67 37.62
C ILE A 573 -21.61 35.37 39.14
N THR A 574 -22.69 34.87 39.70
CA THR A 574 -22.76 34.58 41.15
C THR A 574 -22.14 33.22 41.49
N SER A 575 -22.02 32.32 40.49
CA SER A 575 -21.46 31.00 40.64
C SER A 575 -19.93 30.91 40.36
N LEU A 576 -19.26 32.06 40.17
CA LEU A 576 -17.81 32.09 39.88
C LEU A 576 -16.94 31.99 41.15
N GLU A 577 -17.47 32.20 42.34
CA GLU A 577 -16.71 32.10 43.58
C GLU A 577 -16.13 30.67 43.74
N GLY A 578 -14.81 30.59 43.96
CA GLY A 578 -14.10 29.32 44.05
C GLY A 578 -13.80 28.63 42.72
N SER A 579 -14.19 29.22 41.54
CA SER A 579 -13.80 28.74 40.23
C SER A 579 -12.43 29.29 39.80
N ILE A 580 -11.92 28.80 38.65
CA ILE A 580 -10.70 29.30 37.99
C ILE A 580 -10.93 30.63 37.25
N PHE A 581 -12.17 31.11 37.18
CA PHE A 581 -12.54 32.29 36.39
C PHE A 581 -12.78 33.47 37.31
N GLU A 582 -12.14 34.61 37.03
CA GLU A 582 -12.31 35.85 37.76
C GLU A 582 -13.59 36.61 37.39
N LYS A 583 -14.00 36.46 36.13
CA LYS A 583 -15.17 37.13 35.52
C LYS A 583 -15.88 36.17 34.60
N ARG A 584 -17.07 36.55 34.12
CA ARG A 584 -17.76 35.80 33.10
C ARG A 584 -16.89 35.70 31.82
N THR A 585 -16.59 34.47 31.42
CA THR A 585 -15.69 34.16 30.30
C THR A 585 -16.43 33.88 29.02
N ALA A 586 -15.83 34.21 27.87
CA ALA A 586 -16.30 33.79 26.55
C ALA A 586 -16.13 32.27 26.36
N HIS A 587 -17.07 31.66 25.68
CA HIS A 587 -16.98 30.24 25.29
C HIS A 587 -15.73 30.01 24.43
N GLY A 588 -15.02 28.92 24.64
CA GLY A 588 -13.86 28.58 23.81
C GLY A 588 -14.20 28.48 22.31
N TYR A 589 -15.32 27.83 22.01
CA TYR A 589 -15.79 27.73 20.61
C TYR A 589 -16.22 29.09 20.03
N PHE A 590 -16.67 30.02 20.87
CA PHE A 590 -16.95 31.38 20.43
C PHE A 590 -15.66 32.11 20.02
N ILE A 591 -14.59 31.96 20.80
CA ILE A 591 -13.28 32.55 20.48
C ILE A 591 -12.81 32.08 19.08
N ILE A 592 -12.89 30.78 18.80
CA ILE A 592 -12.47 30.24 17.48
C ILE A 592 -13.43 30.65 16.36
N SER A 593 -14.74 30.70 16.63
CA SER A 593 -15.73 31.15 15.64
C SER A 593 -15.57 32.64 15.30
N ALA A 594 -15.30 33.48 16.30
CA ALA A 594 -15.03 34.89 16.11
C ALA A 594 -13.68 35.13 15.39
N ALA A 595 -12.64 34.33 15.74
CA ALA A 595 -11.38 34.33 15.00
C ALA A 595 -11.57 34.01 13.53
N ALA A 596 -12.40 33.00 13.23
CA ALA A 596 -12.74 32.65 11.84
C ALA A 596 -13.46 33.82 11.13
N GLY A 597 -14.37 34.50 11.81
CA GLY A 597 -15.03 35.70 11.29
C GLY A 597 -14.07 36.86 10.99
N LEU A 598 -12.99 36.99 11.76
CA LEU A 598 -11.98 38.06 11.57
C LEU A 598 -11.10 37.80 10.34
N PHE A 599 -10.72 36.57 10.08
CA PHE A 599 -9.82 36.25 8.95
C PHE A 599 -10.54 35.74 7.70
N VAL A 600 -11.86 35.56 7.70
CA VAL A 600 -12.57 35.09 6.49
C VAL A 600 -12.54 36.14 5.38
N TYR A 601 -12.41 35.68 4.13
CA TYR A 601 -12.65 36.52 2.96
C TYR A 601 -14.07 36.28 2.46
N PRO A 602 -14.97 37.31 2.51
CA PRO A 602 -16.40 37.14 2.30
C PRO A 602 -16.77 36.85 0.83
N ASN A 603 -15.91 37.21 -0.13
CA ASN A 603 -16.23 37.05 -1.53
C ASN A 603 -15.77 35.68 -2.05
N LYS A 604 -16.41 35.21 -3.13
CA LYS A 604 -16.02 33.97 -3.82
C LYS A 604 -14.54 34.04 -4.25
N GLY A 605 -13.80 33.00 -3.96
CA GLY A 605 -12.37 32.87 -4.29
C GLY A 605 -11.97 31.40 -4.42
N PRO A 606 -10.65 31.12 -4.50
CA PRO A 606 -10.13 29.77 -4.61
C PRO A 606 -10.42 28.86 -3.39
N VAL A 607 -10.67 29.42 -2.21
CA VAL A 607 -11.07 28.64 -1.02
C VAL A 607 -12.51 28.16 -1.21
N SER A 608 -12.67 26.84 -1.31
CA SER A 608 -13.97 26.21 -1.61
C SER A 608 -14.75 25.85 -0.35
N ALA A 609 -14.07 25.47 0.72
CA ALA A 609 -14.70 25.04 1.97
C ALA A 609 -13.72 25.10 3.15
N ASN A 610 -14.28 25.27 4.36
CA ASN A 610 -13.62 24.88 5.60
C ASN A 610 -13.71 23.35 5.71
N TYR A 611 -12.56 22.69 5.83
CA TYR A 611 -12.44 21.23 5.75
C TYR A 611 -12.34 20.56 7.13
N GLY A 612 -11.83 21.30 8.13
CA GLY A 612 -11.67 20.76 9.49
C GLY A 612 -10.92 21.68 10.43
N LEU A 613 -10.80 21.21 11.65
CA LEU A 613 -10.10 21.86 12.76
C LEU A 613 -9.19 20.83 13.44
N GLU A 614 -7.93 21.17 13.64
CA GLU A 614 -6.92 20.38 14.38
C GLU A 614 -6.32 21.23 15.50
N GLU A 615 -5.77 20.61 16.52
CA GLU A 615 -4.90 21.23 17.55
C GLU A 615 -5.49 22.48 18.21
N CYS A 616 -6.78 22.52 18.47
CA CYS A 616 -7.41 23.65 19.16
C CYS A 616 -7.06 23.64 20.66
N ARG A 617 -6.51 24.76 21.16
CA ARG A 617 -6.20 24.95 22.57
C ARG A 617 -6.56 26.36 23.00
N PHE A 618 -7.21 26.46 24.15
CA PHE A 618 -7.47 27.72 24.87
C PHE A 618 -6.43 27.86 25.95
N LEU A 619 -5.62 28.92 25.88
CA LEU A 619 -4.44 29.12 26.75
C LEU A 619 -4.76 30.02 27.93
N ARG A 620 -5.69 30.96 27.72
CA ARG A 620 -6.17 31.89 28.73
C ARG A 620 -7.68 32.14 28.58
N PRO A 621 -8.42 32.36 29.63
CA PRO A 621 -9.82 32.82 29.53
C PRO A 621 -9.87 34.21 28.86
N LEU A 622 -10.89 34.42 28.04
CA LEU A 622 -11.23 35.70 27.43
C LEU A 622 -12.50 36.24 28.12
N TYR A 623 -12.42 37.42 28.63
CA TYR A 623 -13.53 38.06 29.37
C TYR A 623 -14.28 39.09 28.52
N HIS A 624 -15.43 39.52 28.99
CA HIS A 624 -16.14 40.65 28.36
C HIS A 624 -15.28 41.94 28.42
N ASN A 625 -15.33 42.72 27.37
CA ASN A 625 -14.51 43.88 27.04
C ASN A 625 -13.05 43.59 26.69
N ASP A 626 -12.62 42.33 26.66
CA ASP A 626 -11.31 41.99 26.08
C ASP A 626 -11.34 42.21 24.57
N THR A 627 -10.22 42.67 24.07
CA THR A 627 -10.05 42.92 22.62
C THR A 627 -9.05 41.96 22.05
N VAL A 628 -9.40 41.31 20.92
CA VAL A 628 -8.53 40.36 20.26
C VAL A 628 -8.24 40.72 18.79
N TYR A 629 -7.15 40.19 18.28
CA TYR A 629 -6.88 40.10 16.87
C TYR A 629 -6.31 38.73 16.54
N VAL A 630 -6.27 38.38 15.26
CA VAL A 630 -5.80 37.07 14.79
C VAL A 630 -4.61 37.21 13.85
N ARG A 631 -3.64 36.34 14.01
CA ARG A 631 -2.64 36.04 13.00
C ARG A 631 -2.94 34.68 12.40
N LEU A 632 -3.21 34.65 11.11
CA LEU A 632 -3.42 33.45 10.30
C LEU A 632 -2.18 33.20 9.47
N THR A 633 -1.51 32.07 9.69
CA THR A 633 -0.27 31.73 8.96
C THR A 633 -0.40 30.38 8.25
N CYS A 634 -0.03 30.29 6.99
CA CYS A 634 0.03 28.99 6.30
C CYS A 634 1.01 28.06 7.01
N LYS A 635 0.49 27.00 7.65
CA LYS A 635 1.27 25.99 8.36
C LYS A 635 1.83 24.95 7.40
N GLN A 636 0.98 24.40 6.54
CA GLN A 636 1.34 23.30 5.65
C GLN A 636 0.39 23.22 4.46
N LYS A 637 0.93 22.74 3.34
CA LYS A 637 0.15 22.40 2.15
C LYS A 637 0.12 20.89 1.97
N VAL A 638 -1.09 20.33 1.78
CA VAL A 638 -1.27 18.90 1.53
C VAL A 638 -1.91 18.73 0.17
N ASP A 639 -1.20 18.07 -0.73
CA ASP A 639 -1.72 17.76 -2.05
C ASP A 639 -2.79 16.67 -1.95
N ARG A 640 -3.88 16.85 -2.70
CA ARG A 640 -4.92 15.83 -2.84
C ARG A 640 -4.71 15.09 -4.16
N ASP A 641 -4.48 13.79 -4.06
CA ASP A 641 -4.41 12.88 -5.21
C ASP A 641 -5.83 12.61 -5.75
N VAL A 642 -6.46 13.64 -6.31
CA VAL A 642 -7.76 13.50 -6.98
C VAL A 642 -7.54 13.74 -8.47
N LEU A 643 -7.00 12.71 -9.15
CA LEU A 643 -6.70 12.75 -10.60
C LEU A 643 -7.94 12.98 -11.50
N SER A 644 -9.15 12.87 -10.96
CA SER A 644 -10.40 12.93 -11.71
C SER A 644 -11.40 13.98 -11.20
N ALA A 645 -10.99 14.91 -10.35
CA ALA A 645 -11.91 15.94 -9.86
C ALA A 645 -12.15 17.01 -10.94
N GLU A 646 -13.39 17.33 -11.15
CA GLU A 646 -13.84 18.46 -11.96
C GLU A 646 -13.17 19.78 -11.51
N HIS A 647 -12.96 19.92 -10.20
CA HIS A 647 -12.24 21.03 -9.56
C HIS A 647 -11.03 20.52 -8.75
N PRO A 648 -9.83 20.41 -9.36
CA PRO A 648 -8.65 19.99 -8.63
C PRO A 648 -8.36 20.95 -7.47
N SER A 649 -8.09 20.38 -6.28
CA SER A 649 -7.89 21.14 -5.06
C SER A 649 -6.82 20.49 -4.18
N GLY A 650 -6.22 21.26 -3.30
CA GLY A 650 -5.40 20.79 -2.19
C GLY A 650 -5.95 21.28 -0.87
N ILE A 651 -5.41 20.77 0.23
CA ILE A 651 -5.70 21.26 1.58
C ILE A 651 -4.58 22.21 1.99
N VAL A 652 -4.96 23.35 2.54
CA VAL A 652 -4.04 24.25 3.24
C VAL A 652 -4.38 24.22 4.72
N LYS A 653 -3.38 23.90 5.53
CA LYS A 653 -3.46 24.00 7.00
C LYS A 653 -2.99 25.39 7.42
N TRP A 654 -3.83 26.07 8.17
CA TRP A 654 -3.58 27.42 8.65
C TRP A 654 -3.40 27.41 10.16
N PHE A 655 -2.26 27.87 10.63
CA PHE A 655 -2.03 28.12 12.03
C PHE A 655 -2.72 29.43 12.43
N VAL A 656 -3.66 29.35 13.35
CA VAL A 656 -4.46 30.45 13.88
C VAL A 656 -3.93 30.79 15.25
N GLU A 657 -3.49 32.00 15.45
CA GLU A 657 -3.05 32.54 16.72
C GLU A 657 -3.99 33.71 17.10
N VAL A 658 -4.68 33.60 18.22
CA VAL A 658 -5.56 34.66 18.78
C VAL A 658 -4.82 35.38 19.87
N PHE A 659 -4.57 36.65 19.70
CA PHE A 659 -3.87 37.52 20.62
C PHE A 659 -4.84 38.50 21.28
N ASP A 660 -4.59 38.86 22.54
CA ASP A 660 -5.27 39.96 23.23
C ASP A 660 -4.70 41.35 22.83
N ALA A 661 -5.13 42.41 23.52
CA ALA A 661 -4.72 43.78 23.24
C ALA A 661 -3.24 44.02 23.58
N GLU A 662 -2.68 43.25 24.52
CA GLU A 662 -1.31 43.27 25.02
C GLU A 662 -0.35 42.36 24.27
N ASP A 663 -0.79 41.79 23.12
CA ASP A 663 -0.04 40.86 22.30
C ASP A 663 0.24 39.49 22.98
N GLU A 664 -0.55 39.13 23.97
CA GLU A 664 -0.46 37.87 24.67
C GLU A 664 -1.41 36.83 24.02
N LEU A 665 -0.92 35.57 23.94
CA LEU A 665 -1.63 34.50 23.22
C LEU A 665 -2.81 33.97 24.05
N VAL A 666 -4.02 34.07 23.53
CA VAL A 666 -5.28 33.59 24.14
C VAL A 666 -5.64 32.18 23.70
N ALA A 667 -5.54 31.92 22.40
CA ALA A 667 -5.88 30.62 21.82
C ALA A 667 -5.04 30.34 20.57
N VAL A 668 -4.84 29.04 20.29
CA VAL A 668 -4.24 28.55 19.04
C VAL A 668 -5.10 27.46 18.45
N ALA A 669 -5.10 27.38 17.13
CA ALA A 669 -5.73 26.29 16.39
C ALA A 669 -5.07 26.08 15.04
N THR A 670 -5.27 24.91 14.44
CA THR A 670 -4.96 24.66 13.04
C THR A 670 -6.25 24.42 12.29
N ILE A 671 -6.65 25.33 11.40
CA ILE A 671 -7.81 25.15 10.54
C ILE A 671 -7.37 24.62 9.16
N LEU A 672 -8.24 23.84 8.55
CA LEU A 672 -8.00 23.22 7.24
C LEU A 672 -8.99 23.81 6.25
N THR A 673 -8.46 24.34 5.14
CA THR A 673 -9.29 24.79 4.02
C THR A 673 -9.00 23.99 2.77
N MET A 674 -10.05 23.72 2.00
CA MET A 674 -9.94 23.19 0.65
C MET A 674 -9.72 24.36 -0.31
N VAL A 675 -8.60 24.35 -1.00
CA VAL A 675 -8.18 25.43 -1.90
C VAL A 675 -8.03 24.91 -3.32
N GLN A 676 -8.68 25.56 -4.28
CA GLN A 676 -8.58 25.23 -5.69
C GLN A 676 -7.14 25.37 -6.20
N LYS A 677 -6.71 24.41 -7.02
CA LYS A 677 -5.48 24.49 -7.78
C LYS A 677 -5.70 25.40 -8.99
N LYS A 678 -4.61 25.99 -9.46
CA LYS A 678 -4.60 26.67 -10.75
C LYS A 678 -5.04 25.68 -11.82
N GLN A 679 -5.98 26.09 -12.62
CA GLN A 679 -6.35 25.35 -13.81
C GLN A 679 -5.30 25.71 -14.87
N GLU A 680 -4.66 24.70 -15.49
CA GLU A 680 -3.87 24.94 -16.68
C GLU A 680 -4.85 25.47 -17.74
N THR A 681 -4.75 26.75 -18.05
CA THR A 681 -5.53 27.33 -19.13
C THR A 681 -4.94 26.84 -20.43
N PHE A 682 -5.69 26.02 -21.16
CA PHE A 682 -5.32 25.73 -22.54
C PHE A 682 -5.24 27.04 -23.33
N VAL A 683 -4.17 27.20 -24.10
CA VAL A 683 -4.05 28.32 -25.03
C VAL A 683 -5.16 28.17 -26.06
N GLU A 684 -5.91 29.22 -26.29
CA GLU A 684 -6.92 29.24 -27.36
C GLU A 684 -6.18 29.33 -28.70
N ILE A 685 -6.30 28.30 -29.51
CA ILE A 685 -5.65 28.24 -30.82
C ILE A 685 -6.59 28.82 -31.85
N THR A 686 -6.65 30.17 -31.87
CA THR A 686 -7.31 30.92 -32.96
C THR A 686 -6.65 30.65 -34.30
N ASP A 687 -7.31 30.96 -35.42
CA ASP A 687 -6.73 30.76 -36.75
C ASP A 687 -5.39 31.50 -36.94
N ASN A 688 -5.28 32.71 -36.39
CA ASN A 688 -4.05 33.46 -36.42
C ASN A 688 -2.93 32.79 -35.58
N LYS A 689 -3.29 32.28 -34.38
CA LYS A 689 -2.32 31.58 -33.53
C LYS A 689 -1.88 30.27 -34.17
N LEU A 690 -2.81 29.55 -34.80
CA LEU A 690 -2.51 28.33 -35.55
C LEU A 690 -1.49 28.60 -36.67
N LEU A 691 -1.72 29.61 -37.49
CA LEU A 691 -0.80 29.99 -38.58
C LEU A 691 0.58 30.42 -38.04
N GLU A 692 0.63 31.15 -36.91
CA GLU A 692 1.89 31.48 -36.22
C GLU A 692 2.64 30.22 -35.77
N CYS A 693 1.93 29.26 -35.14
CA CYS A 693 2.53 28.00 -34.70
C CYS A 693 3.05 27.14 -35.86
N LEU A 694 2.30 27.08 -36.96
CA LEU A 694 2.72 26.35 -38.16
C LEU A 694 3.90 27.00 -38.86
N ALA A 695 3.99 28.35 -38.87
CA ALA A 695 5.12 29.09 -39.42
C ALA A 695 6.41 28.83 -38.60
N ASN A 696 6.30 28.61 -37.31
CA ASN A 696 7.42 28.29 -36.42
C ASN A 696 7.79 26.79 -36.39
N LEU A 697 6.93 25.91 -36.90
CA LEU A 697 7.17 24.46 -36.93
C LEU A 697 8.18 24.10 -38.00
N GLN A 698 9.31 23.57 -37.58
CA GLN A 698 10.38 23.14 -38.51
C GLN A 698 10.23 21.65 -38.79
N GLU A 699 10.43 21.23 -40.04
CA GLU A 699 10.33 19.83 -40.48
C GLU A 699 11.25 18.88 -39.68
N ALA A 700 12.44 19.37 -39.30
CA ALA A 700 13.42 18.61 -38.52
C ALA A 700 13.28 18.79 -36.99
N ALA A 701 12.21 19.41 -36.51
CA ALA A 701 12.01 19.58 -35.08
C ALA A 701 11.87 18.25 -34.33
N THR A 702 12.52 18.13 -33.19
CA THR A 702 12.45 16.97 -32.32
C THR A 702 11.34 17.15 -31.27
N PRO A 703 10.51 16.12 -31.02
CA PRO A 703 9.46 16.22 -30.00
C PRO A 703 10.02 16.17 -28.58
N ASN A 704 9.40 16.90 -27.64
CA ASN A 704 9.74 16.85 -26.21
C ASN A 704 9.38 15.50 -25.56
N TRP A 705 8.48 14.74 -26.17
CA TRP A 705 8.06 13.39 -25.77
C TRP A 705 7.49 12.63 -26.96
N GLY A 706 7.52 11.30 -26.89
CA GLY A 706 7.07 10.44 -27.97
C GLY A 706 8.05 10.40 -29.16
N ILE A 707 7.60 9.76 -30.26
CA ILE A 707 8.44 9.48 -31.44
C ILE A 707 7.97 10.18 -32.72
N MET A 708 6.83 10.88 -32.67
CA MET A 708 6.28 11.55 -33.86
C MET A 708 7.22 12.61 -34.42
N THR A 709 7.39 12.63 -35.72
CA THR A 709 7.97 13.80 -36.40
C THR A 709 6.91 14.89 -36.60
N PRO A 710 7.28 16.14 -36.93
CA PRO A 710 6.31 17.18 -37.23
C PRO A 710 5.28 16.80 -38.30
N GLN A 711 5.69 16.09 -39.36
CA GLN A 711 4.77 15.60 -40.40
C GLN A 711 3.80 14.54 -39.86
N HIS A 712 4.25 13.59 -39.05
CA HIS A 712 3.37 12.61 -38.40
C HIS A 712 2.33 13.29 -37.48
N MET A 713 2.72 14.34 -36.75
CA MET A 713 1.80 15.12 -35.95
C MET A 713 0.69 15.78 -36.78
N LEU A 714 1.07 16.40 -37.92
CA LEU A 714 0.12 17.08 -38.80
C LEU A 714 -0.86 16.09 -39.43
N GLU A 715 -0.38 14.96 -39.94
CA GLU A 715 -1.20 13.90 -40.52
C GLU A 715 -2.11 13.24 -39.48
N HIS A 716 -1.64 13.09 -38.22
CA HIS A 716 -2.46 12.61 -37.11
C HIS A 716 -3.59 13.60 -36.76
N LEU A 717 -3.32 14.88 -36.68
CA LEU A 717 -4.33 15.91 -36.46
C LEU A 717 -5.31 16.04 -37.62
N GLU A 718 -4.82 15.96 -38.86
CA GLU A 718 -5.65 15.91 -40.07
C GLU A 718 -6.65 14.73 -40.02
N PHE A 719 -6.17 13.53 -39.72
CA PHE A 719 -7.00 12.34 -39.58
C PHE A 719 -8.12 12.56 -38.54
N MET A 720 -7.83 13.18 -37.41
CA MET A 720 -8.82 13.48 -36.40
C MET A 720 -9.88 14.48 -36.85
N TYR A 721 -9.52 15.46 -37.68
CA TYR A 721 -10.52 16.38 -38.28
C TYR A 721 -11.43 15.70 -39.31
N ARG A 722 -10.88 14.78 -40.12
CA ARG A 722 -11.68 13.99 -41.06
C ARG A 722 -12.67 13.06 -40.33
N VAL A 723 -12.28 12.51 -39.19
CA VAL A 723 -13.22 11.78 -38.32
C VAL A 723 -14.30 12.72 -37.78
N ALA A 724 -13.94 13.93 -37.38
CA ALA A 724 -14.84 14.93 -36.81
C ALA A 724 -15.78 15.58 -37.87
N SER A 725 -15.46 15.49 -39.15
CA SER A 725 -16.31 15.93 -40.26
C SER A 725 -17.21 14.81 -40.86
N GLY A 726 -17.11 13.61 -40.29
CA GLY A 726 -17.94 12.47 -40.71
C GLY A 726 -17.53 11.80 -42.01
N GLU A 727 -16.30 12.04 -42.50
CA GLU A 727 -15.79 11.32 -43.69
C GLU A 727 -15.63 9.82 -43.42
N ASN A 728 -15.26 9.46 -42.19
CA ASN A 728 -15.18 8.07 -41.73
C ASN A 728 -16.52 7.66 -41.07
N LYS A 729 -17.38 6.95 -41.80
CA LYS A 729 -18.71 6.54 -41.31
C LYS A 729 -18.69 5.41 -40.27
N GLU A 730 -17.60 4.66 -40.15
CA GLU A 730 -17.50 3.52 -39.22
C GLU A 730 -16.38 3.76 -38.21
N VAL A 731 -16.65 4.54 -37.16
CA VAL A 731 -15.74 4.72 -36.04
C VAL A 731 -16.19 3.80 -34.91
N THR A 732 -15.39 2.77 -34.65
CA THR A 732 -15.59 1.85 -33.52
C THR A 732 -14.94 2.42 -32.26
N VAL A 733 -15.72 2.58 -31.18
CA VAL A 733 -15.22 3.02 -29.87
C VAL A 733 -14.39 1.88 -29.27
N VAL A 734 -13.12 2.16 -28.99
CA VAL A 734 -12.16 1.17 -28.42
C VAL A 734 -12.07 1.24 -26.90
N THR A 735 -12.58 2.29 -26.30
CA THR A 735 -12.62 2.43 -24.84
C THR A 735 -13.67 1.47 -24.26
N PRO A 736 -13.31 0.63 -23.27
CA PRO A 736 -14.26 -0.27 -22.62
C PRO A 736 -15.46 0.47 -22.02
N GLU A 737 -16.67 -0.07 -22.17
CA GLU A 737 -17.93 0.55 -21.76
C GLU A 737 -17.96 0.95 -20.30
N ASN A 738 -17.37 0.13 -19.41
CA ASN A 738 -17.30 0.38 -17.97
C ASN A 738 -16.45 1.59 -17.54
N ILE A 739 -15.67 2.17 -18.46
CA ILE A 739 -14.85 3.38 -18.20
C ILE A 739 -15.15 4.51 -19.19
N LEU A 740 -15.97 4.25 -20.20
CA LEU A 740 -16.24 5.21 -21.30
C LEU A 740 -16.78 6.52 -20.77
N GLU A 741 -17.77 6.49 -19.88
CA GLU A 741 -18.37 7.69 -19.25
C GLU A 741 -17.30 8.54 -18.55
N LYS A 742 -16.39 7.89 -17.81
CA LYS A 742 -15.31 8.58 -17.12
C LYS A 742 -14.29 9.19 -18.08
N VAL A 743 -13.98 8.49 -19.17
CA VAL A 743 -13.07 8.98 -20.20
C VAL A 743 -13.72 10.16 -20.94
N HIS A 744 -14.99 10.05 -21.30
CA HIS A 744 -15.79 11.11 -21.90
C HIS A 744 -15.79 12.38 -21.03
N HIS A 745 -16.10 12.25 -19.73
CA HIS A 745 -16.07 13.35 -18.76
C HIS A 745 -14.70 14.04 -18.66
N SER A 746 -13.63 13.37 -19.02
CA SER A 746 -12.28 13.97 -19.00
C SER A 746 -12.11 15.10 -20.02
N LEU A 747 -12.98 15.23 -21.01
CA LEU A 747 -12.98 16.36 -21.96
C LEU A 747 -13.30 17.69 -21.27
N TYR A 748 -14.13 17.68 -20.25
CA TYR A 748 -14.56 18.86 -19.52
C TYR A 748 -13.57 19.39 -18.48
N ASN A 749 -12.55 18.59 -18.13
CA ASN A 749 -11.53 19.02 -17.18
C ASN A 749 -10.37 19.78 -17.87
N TYR A 750 -9.59 20.52 -17.11
CA TYR A 750 -8.47 21.33 -17.59
C TYR A 750 -7.14 20.57 -17.63
N LYS A 751 -7.13 19.24 -17.47
CA LYS A 751 -5.90 18.45 -17.50
C LYS A 751 -5.48 18.21 -18.94
N PRO A 752 -4.19 18.44 -19.27
CA PRO A 752 -3.66 18.04 -20.58
C PRO A 752 -3.73 16.52 -20.75
N PHE A 753 -3.67 16.06 -21.99
CA PHE A 753 -3.54 14.65 -22.26
C PHE A 753 -2.21 14.11 -21.70
N PRO A 754 -2.20 12.86 -21.18
CA PRO A 754 -0.97 12.28 -20.67
C PRO A 754 0.10 12.21 -21.76
N LYS A 755 1.33 12.60 -21.43
CA LYS A 755 2.48 12.45 -22.33
C LYS A 755 2.76 10.95 -22.55
N ASN A 756 3.25 10.59 -23.75
CA ASN A 756 3.55 9.22 -24.15
C ASN A 756 2.32 8.27 -24.09
N SER A 757 1.10 8.78 -24.26
CA SER A 757 -0.09 7.94 -24.42
C SER A 757 -0.11 7.35 -25.83
N ASN A 758 -0.38 6.05 -25.93
CA ASN A 758 -0.60 5.43 -27.24
C ASN A 758 -1.99 5.77 -27.74
N PHE A 759 -2.10 6.09 -29.03
CA PHE A 759 -3.37 6.09 -29.71
C PHE A 759 -3.83 4.63 -29.90
N PRO A 760 -5.07 4.28 -29.51
CA PRO A 760 -5.48 2.87 -29.42
C PRO A 760 -5.43 2.07 -30.73
N LEU A 761 -5.36 2.75 -31.88
CA LEU A 761 -5.31 2.12 -33.20
C LEU A 761 -3.88 1.94 -33.74
N ILE A 762 -2.87 2.38 -32.98
CA ILE A 762 -1.47 2.30 -33.41
C ILE A 762 -0.70 1.45 -32.40
N GLU A 763 0.10 0.53 -32.89
CA GLU A 763 0.97 -0.29 -32.06
C GLU A 763 2.01 0.59 -31.34
N LYS A 764 2.28 0.27 -30.09
CA LYS A 764 3.16 1.08 -29.25
C LYS A 764 4.54 1.25 -29.88
N ASP A 765 5.06 2.48 -29.84
CA ASP A 765 6.37 2.84 -30.37
C ASP A 765 6.54 2.61 -31.89
N THR A 766 5.42 2.58 -32.63
CA THR A 766 5.41 2.53 -34.10
C THR A 766 4.97 3.85 -34.72
N LEU A 767 5.61 4.26 -35.77
CA LEU A 767 5.19 5.38 -36.60
C LEU A 767 4.32 4.88 -37.76
N VAL A 768 3.17 5.52 -37.96
CA VAL A 768 2.32 5.25 -39.13
C VAL A 768 3.06 5.69 -40.40
N LYS A 769 2.86 4.99 -41.52
CA LYS A 769 3.42 5.43 -42.79
C LYS A 769 2.83 6.79 -43.17
N LEU A 770 3.68 7.74 -43.54
CA LEU A 770 3.26 9.04 -44.02
C LEU A 770 2.42 8.93 -45.29
N GLU A 771 1.31 9.65 -45.35
CA GLU A 771 0.38 9.68 -46.50
C GLU A 771 0.74 10.76 -47.52
N HIS A 772 1.30 11.87 -47.04
CA HIS A 772 1.65 13.00 -47.90
C HIS A 772 3.11 12.95 -48.33
N ALA A 773 3.34 13.44 -49.55
CA ALA A 773 4.64 13.37 -50.19
C ALA A 773 5.74 14.21 -49.50
N ASP A 774 5.35 15.28 -48.82
CA ASP A 774 6.26 16.21 -48.14
C ASP A 774 5.54 16.98 -47.04
N PHE A 775 6.32 17.60 -46.17
CA PHE A 775 5.87 18.37 -45.02
C PHE A 775 4.97 19.56 -45.38
N LYS A 776 5.23 20.24 -46.53
CA LYS A 776 4.41 21.39 -46.97
C LYS A 776 3.01 20.93 -47.37
N LYS A 777 2.93 19.78 -48.01
CA LYS A 777 1.64 19.16 -48.43
C LYS A 777 0.85 18.71 -47.17
N ALA A 778 1.53 18.17 -46.15
CA ALA A 778 0.90 17.85 -44.88
C ALA A 778 0.32 19.08 -44.17
N ILE A 779 1.03 20.21 -44.11
CA ILE A 779 0.51 21.47 -43.57
C ILE A 779 -0.76 21.90 -44.31
N LYS A 780 -0.74 21.86 -45.64
CA LYS A 780 -1.88 22.27 -46.47
C LYS A 780 -3.09 21.37 -46.20
N LYS A 781 -2.89 20.07 -46.17
CA LYS A 781 -3.98 19.08 -45.96
C LYS A 781 -4.58 19.17 -44.54
N PHE A 782 -3.76 19.37 -43.55
CA PHE A 782 -4.21 19.64 -42.16
C PHE A 782 -5.10 20.88 -42.09
N LEU A 783 -4.73 21.98 -42.76
CA LEU A 783 -5.54 23.20 -42.78
C LEU A 783 -6.85 23.01 -43.55
N GLU A 784 -6.84 22.29 -44.67
CA GLU A 784 -8.03 21.94 -45.43
C GLU A 784 -9.01 21.15 -44.58
N ALA A 785 -8.55 20.08 -43.93
CA ALA A 785 -9.40 19.21 -43.09
C ALA A 785 -10.01 19.98 -41.88
N ARG A 786 -9.24 20.92 -41.29
CA ARG A 786 -9.78 21.75 -40.22
C ARG A 786 -10.89 22.70 -40.70
N GLU A 787 -10.77 23.28 -41.87
CA GLU A 787 -11.85 24.12 -42.44
C GLU A 787 -13.08 23.29 -42.82
N GLU A 788 -12.91 22.08 -43.32
CA GLU A 788 -14.00 21.13 -43.59
C GLU A 788 -14.72 20.76 -42.28
N TYR A 789 -14.00 20.48 -41.18
CA TYR A 789 -14.56 20.25 -39.87
C TYR A 789 -15.39 21.44 -39.36
N LYS A 790 -14.89 22.65 -39.48
CA LYS A 790 -15.64 23.85 -39.08
C LYS A 790 -16.90 24.05 -39.90
N THR A 791 -16.79 23.83 -41.22
CA THR A 791 -17.92 23.93 -42.16
C THR A 791 -18.99 22.89 -41.84
N PHE A 792 -18.57 21.64 -41.60
CA PHE A 792 -19.47 20.55 -41.23
C PHE A 792 -20.35 20.92 -40.01
N PHE A 793 -19.75 21.36 -38.89
CA PHE A 793 -20.51 21.74 -37.70
C PHE A 793 -21.22 23.08 -37.80
N LYS A 794 -20.93 23.89 -38.81
CA LYS A 794 -21.71 25.05 -39.16
C LYS A 794 -23.00 24.66 -39.86
N GLU A 795 -22.93 23.67 -40.77
CA GLU A 795 -24.06 23.14 -41.54
C GLU A 795 -24.91 22.16 -40.73
N HIS A 796 -24.27 21.40 -39.82
CA HIS A 796 -24.89 20.35 -39.01
C HIS A 796 -24.64 20.57 -37.50
N PRO A 797 -25.20 21.65 -36.89
CA PRO A 797 -24.92 22.04 -35.52
C PRO A 797 -25.31 21.01 -34.45
N GLU A 798 -26.33 20.17 -34.76
CA GLU A 798 -26.83 19.11 -33.84
C GLU A 798 -26.22 17.73 -34.13
N ALA A 799 -25.25 17.65 -35.05
CA ALA A 799 -24.64 16.38 -35.37
C ALA A 799 -23.87 15.81 -34.15
N LYS A 800 -23.97 14.50 -34.01
CA LYS A 800 -23.17 13.72 -33.07
C LYS A 800 -22.38 12.68 -33.83
N LEU A 801 -21.09 12.59 -33.59
CA LEU A 801 -20.19 11.69 -34.27
C LEU A 801 -19.33 10.92 -33.26
N ASN A 802 -19.08 9.65 -33.55
CA ASN A 802 -18.23 8.82 -32.69
C ASN A 802 -16.75 9.20 -32.79
N ASN A 803 -16.12 9.20 -31.64
CA ASN A 803 -14.67 9.25 -31.48
C ASN A 803 -14.16 7.90 -30.93
N PHE A 804 -13.03 7.41 -31.38
CA PHE A 804 -12.45 6.13 -30.99
C PHE A 804 -12.27 5.96 -29.48
N VAL A 805 -11.97 7.05 -28.77
CA VAL A 805 -11.63 7.05 -27.33
C VAL A 805 -12.76 7.55 -26.46
N PHE A 806 -13.48 8.58 -26.90
CA PHE A 806 -14.45 9.32 -26.08
C PHE A 806 -15.91 8.95 -26.32
N GLY A 807 -16.18 8.06 -27.30
CA GLY A 807 -17.55 7.71 -27.69
C GLY A 807 -18.23 8.77 -28.55
N GLU A 808 -19.55 8.86 -28.50
CA GLU A 808 -20.32 9.82 -29.26
C GLU A 808 -20.17 11.25 -28.71
N LEU A 809 -19.73 12.17 -29.57
CA LEU A 809 -19.44 13.55 -29.20
C LEU A 809 -20.32 14.53 -29.99
N ASN A 810 -20.92 15.51 -29.35
CA ASN A 810 -21.59 16.65 -29.96
C ASN A 810 -20.57 17.75 -30.39
N LYS A 811 -21.06 18.80 -31.05
CA LYS A 811 -20.24 19.92 -31.50
C LYS A 811 -19.35 20.54 -30.43
N TYR A 812 -19.93 20.77 -29.23
CA TYR A 812 -19.17 21.37 -28.14
C TYR A 812 -18.07 20.45 -27.59
N GLU A 813 -18.35 19.16 -27.50
CA GLU A 813 -17.40 18.15 -27.04
C GLU A 813 -16.24 17.93 -28.03
N TRP A 814 -16.55 18.00 -29.35
CA TRP A 814 -15.51 18.01 -30.38
C TRP A 814 -14.60 19.26 -30.29
N TYR A 815 -15.17 20.42 -30.00
CA TYR A 815 -14.38 21.63 -29.73
C TYR A 815 -13.49 21.50 -28.49
N LEU A 816 -14.00 20.89 -27.41
CA LEU A 816 -13.19 20.62 -26.21
C LEU A 816 -12.03 19.65 -26.53
N LEU A 817 -12.29 18.64 -27.33
CA LEU A 817 -11.28 17.68 -27.80
C LEU A 817 -10.23 18.39 -28.66
N GLU A 818 -10.64 19.15 -29.67
CA GLU A 818 -9.76 19.95 -30.52
C GLU A 818 -8.80 20.81 -29.69
N ARG A 819 -9.34 21.59 -28.77
CA ARG A 819 -8.57 22.46 -27.89
C ARG A 819 -7.50 21.70 -27.12
N LYS A 820 -7.86 20.59 -26.47
CA LYS A 820 -6.92 19.76 -25.73
C LYS A 820 -5.86 19.12 -26.63
N HIS A 821 -6.27 18.65 -27.78
CA HIS A 821 -5.44 17.90 -28.72
C HIS A 821 -4.39 18.80 -29.39
N LEU A 822 -4.81 19.98 -29.86
CA LEU A 822 -3.89 20.96 -30.39
C LEU A 822 -2.88 21.42 -29.32
N ASN A 823 -3.35 21.74 -28.11
CA ASN A 823 -2.44 22.11 -27.01
C ASN A 823 -1.44 20.99 -26.68
N HIS A 824 -1.88 19.73 -26.68
CA HIS A 824 -1.00 18.59 -26.43
C HIS A 824 0.14 18.53 -27.46
N HIS A 825 -0.19 18.54 -28.74
CA HIS A 825 0.80 18.40 -29.82
C HIS A 825 1.64 19.65 -30.06
N PHE A 826 1.09 20.84 -29.85
CA PHE A 826 1.86 22.08 -29.99
C PHE A 826 2.85 22.25 -28.84
N ASN A 827 2.51 21.85 -27.60
CA ASN A 827 3.51 21.74 -26.52
C ASN A 827 4.54 20.64 -26.78
N GLN A 828 4.19 19.57 -27.51
CA GLN A 828 5.13 18.51 -27.87
C GLN A 828 6.28 19.03 -28.73
N PHE A 829 6.03 20.07 -29.51
CA PHE A 829 7.03 20.70 -30.39
C PHE A 829 7.41 22.14 -29.99
N ASN A 830 7.12 22.57 -28.74
CA ASN A 830 7.43 23.93 -28.23
C ASN A 830 6.84 25.07 -29.07
N LEU A 831 5.63 24.91 -29.60
CA LEU A 831 4.96 25.95 -30.41
C LEU A 831 4.10 26.91 -29.57
N ILE A 832 3.73 26.47 -28.34
CA ILE A 832 2.95 27.25 -27.37
C ILE A 832 3.48 27.04 -25.96
#